data_0f006de818f582486a8d44422fe353bc
#
_entry.id   0f006de818f582486a8d44422fe353bc
#
_cell.length_a   1.000
_cell.length_b   1.000
_cell.length_c   1.000
_cell.angle_alpha   90.00
_cell.angle_beta   90.00
_cell.angle_gamma   90.00
#
_symmetry.space_group_name_H-M   'P 1'
#
loop_
_entity.id
_entity.type
_entity.pdbx_description
1 polymer ?
#
loop_
_entity_poly.entity_id
_entity_poly.type
_entity_poly.pdbx_seq_one_letter_code
_entity_poly.pdbx_strand_id
1 'polypeptide(L)'
;MDTLFLGIVIFLIVLAVFDLVVGVSNDAVNFLNSAIGAKVARYGTVVTVAAIGVFAGAALSNGMMDVARHGIMTPAYFSFYDVMCVFLAVMVTDVVLLDVFNTLGMPTSTTVSLVFELLGGAFAIALIQISGGAMTENGVLLTLGDLLNTEKAISVILGIFLSVAIAFVLGAIVQWIARIVFTFTFRVNGRTTDQSGKMGGRLSSSLKIGIFGGLSVTAIVWFLLIKGLKGSTLMTPEVNEIISQKTWLIIGGGMAVFSVLMMLLSAMKLPVLKFVVLLGTFALAMAFAGNDLVNFVGVPLTGLEAYQDYMANGNGDAQGFMMRSLMESAHTPVPYLIAAGVVMVLALIFSKKAQNVVKTSVDLSRQDGGDEMFGSSGVARTLVRTSRSIANSLSMMVSPSVSRWIDSRFNADAAVLKQGAAFDEIRAAVNLVLAGALVALGTSLKLPLSTTYVTFMVAMGTSLADRAWGRESAVFRITGVLSVIGGWFITAGVAFILCFLVTVALFFGSFVAMAVAIALAIFLLVRSNMKYRKHTKEGEADKLFTRIVHCGDKEECWTLLREYVNQTIKDHVRMVTDDYETLTTAFFCEDYRHLKHVTINVDQQRKELKRQRRKQIIALRRLDPIVSVEKSTWYFLIVNSLSQMYYCLKRMGEPCREHVGNNFSPVPSKYANEFLCFRNEIMRLYFRYLDAETTSQIRNDAAELQSSLSEYRIRIIHDIQSKQLNIETMTVFLNVVQESQELLSALRHLMRGEGKMGE
;
A
#
# COMPACT_ATOMS: atom_id res chain seq x y z
N MET A 1 -17.50 15.17 -37.80
CA MET A 1 -16.96 14.05 -37.05
C MET A 1 -15.50 14.28 -36.67
N ASP A 2 -14.68 14.80 -37.54
CA ASP A 2 -13.22 14.97 -37.32
C ASP A 2 -12.86 15.88 -36.14
N THR A 3 -13.63 16.95 -35.92
CA THR A 3 -13.45 17.85 -34.78
C THR A 3 -13.73 17.17 -33.42
N LEU A 4 -14.63 16.18 -33.40
CA LEU A 4 -14.92 15.41 -32.16
C LEU A 4 -13.79 14.42 -31.83
N PHE A 5 -13.25 13.73 -32.85
CA PHE A 5 -12.10 12.87 -32.66
C PHE A 5 -10.86 13.64 -32.21
N LEU A 6 -10.65 14.84 -32.77
CA LEU A 6 -9.61 15.75 -32.28
C LEU A 6 -9.82 16.07 -30.77
N GLY A 7 -11.06 16.34 -30.38
CA GLY A 7 -11.41 16.57 -28.97
C GLY A 7 -11.09 15.38 -28.10
N ILE A 8 -11.37 14.15 -28.57
CA ILE A 8 -11.03 12.91 -27.84
C ILE A 8 -9.51 12.77 -27.72
N VAL A 9 -8.74 12.98 -28.80
CA VAL A 9 -7.27 12.90 -28.75
C VAL A 9 -6.67 13.93 -27.80
N ILE A 10 -7.15 15.16 -27.82
CA ILE A 10 -6.72 16.19 -26.85
C ILE A 10 -7.03 15.74 -25.44
N PHE A 11 -8.21 15.15 -25.20
CA PHE A 11 -8.58 14.63 -23.88
C PHE A 11 -7.71 13.45 -23.45
N LEU A 12 -7.38 12.53 -24.36
CA LEU A 12 -6.43 11.44 -24.08
C LEU A 12 -5.06 11.98 -23.62
N ILE A 13 -4.55 13.04 -24.29
CA ILE A 13 -3.29 13.68 -23.88
C ILE A 13 -3.42 14.35 -22.49
N VAL A 14 -4.56 14.99 -22.21
CA VAL A 14 -4.82 15.54 -20.87
C VAL A 14 -4.87 14.44 -19.82
N LEU A 15 -5.57 13.34 -20.12
CA LEU A 15 -5.58 12.16 -19.22
C LEU A 15 -4.19 11.57 -19.03
N ALA A 16 -3.34 11.53 -20.07
CA ALA A 16 -1.95 11.09 -19.96
C ALA A 16 -1.17 11.91 -18.92
N VAL A 17 -1.36 13.23 -18.89
CA VAL A 17 -0.72 14.09 -17.88
C VAL A 17 -1.23 13.77 -16.48
N PHE A 18 -2.53 13.55 -16.30
CA PHE A 18 -3.11 13.14 -15.02
C PHE A 18 -2.60 11.77 -14.59
N ASP A 19 -2.54 10.83 -15.52
CA ASP A 19 -2.09 9.47 -15.27
C ASP A 19 -0.61 9.42 -14.91
N LEU A 20 0.25 10.18 -15.57
CA LEU A 20 1.65 10.39 -15.17
C LEU A 20 1.75 10.88 -13.70
N VAL A 21 0.90 11.83 -13.29
CA VAL A 21 0.92 12.35 -11.92
C VAL A 21 0.42 11.32 -10.92
N VAL A 22 -0.67 10.63 -11.23
CA VAL A 22 -1.29 9.63 -10.33
C VAL A 22 -0.44 8.37 -10.26
N GLY A 23 0.01 7.86 -11.41
CA GLY A 23 0.81 6.64 -11.52
C GLY A 23 2.20 6.78 -10.89
N VAL A 24 2.94 7.86 -11.19
CA VAL A 24 4.23 8.12 -10.52
C VAL A 24 4.04 8.27 -9.01
N SER A 25 2.92 8.83 -8.55
CA SER A 25 2.62 8.91 -7.11
C SER A 25 2.44 7.54 -6.47
N ASN A 26 1.91 6.56 -7.20
CA ASN A 26 1.81 5.16 -6.76
C ASN A 26 3.17 4.46 -6.80
N ASP A 27 3.89 4.61 -7.91
CA ASP A 27 5.07 3.81 -8.23
C ASP A 27 6.38 4.36 -7.65
N ALA A 28 6.37 5.59 -7.13
CA ALA A 28 7.51 6.18 -6.42
C ALA A 28 8.04 5.29 -5.28
N VAL A 29 7.17 4.49 -4.67
CA VAL A 29 7.53 3.52 -3.63
C VAL A 29 8.56 2.52 -4.11
N ASN A 30 8.55 2.15 -5.38
CA ASN A 30 9.39 1.10 -5.95
C ASN A 30 10.88 1.42 -5.80
N PHE A 31 11.27 2.67 -6.03
CA PHE A 31 12.66 3.11 -5.98
C PHE A 31 13.01 3.98 -4.77
N LEU A 32 12.03 4.54 -4.04
CA LEU A 32 12.27 5.34 -2.84
C LEU A 32 12.29 4.52 -1.55
N ASN A 33 11.50 3.44 -1.47
CA ASN A 33 11.27 2.64 -0.27
C ASN A 33 12.56 2.25 0.45
N SER A 34 13.53 1.66 -0.26
CA SER A 34 14.73 1.10 0.36
C SER A 34 15.68 2.17 0.88
N ALA A 35 15.88 3.26 0.13
CA ALA A 35 16.74 4.37 0.57
C ALA A 35 16.13 5.15 1.76
N ILE A 36 14.81 5.35 1.75
CA ILE A 36 14.07 6.01 2.85
C ILE A 36 14.00 5.10 4.07
N GLY A 37 13.68 3.81 3.88
CA GLY A 37 13.58 2.82 4.96
C GLY A 37 14.89 2.64 5.73
N ALA A 38 16.03 2.63 5.05
CA ALA A 38 17.36 2.57 5.66
C ALA A 38 17.91 3.92 6.13
N LYS A 39 17.19 5.03 5.91
CA LYS A 39 17.64 6.42 6.22
C LYS A 39 19.05 6.70 5.73
N VAL A 40 19.34 6.33 4.49
CA VAL A 40 20.65 6.46 3.88
C VAL A 40 21.05 7.93 3.68
N ALA A 41 20.09 8.76 3.25
CA ALA A 41 20.26 10.17 3.01
C ALA A 41 18.98 10.95 3.42
N ARG A 42 19.05 12.30 3.35
CA ARG A 42 17.87 13.15 3.53
C ARG A 42 16.85 12.88 2.41
N TYR A 43 15.56 12.97 2.72
CA TYR A 43 14.48 12.72 1.76
C TYR A 43 14.70 13.48 0.44
N GLY A 44 15.01 14.79 0.50
CA GLY A 44 15.26 15.60 -0.70
C GLY A 44 16.40 15.05 -1.58
N THR A 45 17.49 14.56 -0.97
CA THR A 45 18.62 13.98 -1.73
C THR A 45 18.17 12.69 -2.45
N VAL A 46 17.40 11.82 -1.77
CA VAL A 46 16.90 10.58 -2.38
C VAL A 46 15.96 10.88 -3.54
N VAL A 47 15.04 11.83 -3.36
CA VAL A 47 14.10 12.26 -4.41
C VAL A 47 14.85 12.90 -5.59
N THR A 48 15.86 13.72 -5.35
CA THR A 48 16.65 14.35 -6.42
C THR A 48 17.37 13.28 -7.26
N VAL A 49 18.00 12.31 -6.62
CA VAL A 49 18.69 11.19 -7.31
C VAL A 49 17.70 10.36 -8.11
N ALA A 50 16.54 10.06 -7.54
CA ALA A 50 15.47 9.34 -8.22
C ALA A 50 14.91 10.14 -9.41
N ALA A 51 14.70 11.45 -9.25
CA ALA A 51 14.20 12.33 -10.31
C ALA A 51 15.13 12.36 -11.54
N ILE A 52 16.46 12.41 -11.30
CA ILE A 52 17.43 12.32 -12.40
C ILE A 52 17.34 10.95 -13.11
N GLY A 53 17.17 9.87 -12.34
CA GLY A 53 16.96 8.52 -12.89
C GLY A 53 15.67 8.42 -13.72
N VAL A 54 14.56 8.92 -13.19
CA VAL A 54 13.25 8.95 -13.90
C VAL A 54 13.36 9.72 -15.22
N PHE A 55 13.96 10.90 -15.19
CA PHE A 55 14.15 11.73 -16.39
C PHE A 55 14.98 11.02 -17.46
N ALA A 56 16.12 10.46 -17.05
CA ALA A 56 17.00 9.71 -17.95
C ALA A 56 16.30 8.47 -18.53
N GLY A 57 15.57 7.73 -17.70
CA GLY A 57 14.81 6.55 -18.15
C GLY A 57 13.69 6.90 -19.13
N ALA A 58 12.95 7.97 -18.86
CA ALA A 58 11.89 8.45 -19.74
C ALA A 58 12.42 8.87 -21.12
N ALA A 59 13.51 9.63 -21.15
CA ALA A 59 14.12 10.09 -22.40
C ALA A 59 14.62 8.93 -23.29
N LEU A 60 14.90 7.76 -22.69
CA LEU A 60 15.44 6.58 -23.40
C LEU A 60 14.38 5.49 -23.62
N SER A 61 13.13 5.69 -23.17
CA SER A 61 12.05 4.72 -23.20
C SER A 61 11.32 4.66 -24.53
N ASN A 62 11.92 4.09 -25.56
CA ASN A 62 11.25 3.92 -26.85
C ASN A 62 10.81 2.45 -27.11
N GLY A 63 11.52 1.50 -26.55
CA GLY A 63 11.34 0.07 -26.91
C GLY A 63 10.10 -0.64 -26.38
N MET A 64 9.34 -0.04 -25.44
CA MET A 64 8.17 -0.67 -24.81
C MET A 64 6.83 -0.18 -25.38
N MET A 65 6.81 0.86 -26.26
CA MET A 65 5.59 1.46 -26.80
C MET A 65 4.77 0.49 -27.67
N ASP A 66 5.39 -0.54 -28.22
CA ASP A 66 4.73 -1.58 -29.00
C ASP A 66 3.66 -2.36 -28.22
N VAL A 67 3.74 -2.39 -26.89
CA VAL A 67 2.76 -3.10 -26.03
C VAL A 67 1.37 -2.47 -26.14
N ALA A 68 1.28 -1.15 -26.18
CA ALA A 68 0.02 -0.42 -26.32
C ALA A 68 -0.57 -0.51 -27.74
N ARG A 69 0.26 -0.73 -28.76
CA ARG A 69 -0.14 -0.76 -30.18
C ARG A 69 -0.73 -2.12 -30.59
N HIS A 70 0.10 -3.15 -30.58
CA HIS A 70 -0.22 -4.50 -31.04
C HIS A 70 0.15 -5.61 -30.05
N GLY A 71 0.38 -5.24 -28.78
CA GLY A 71 0.74 -6.20 -27.75
C GLY A 71 -0.41 -7.14 -27.35
N ILE A 72 -1.65 -6.66 -27.39
CA ILE A 72 -2.84 -7.38 -26.91
C ILE A 72 -3.89 -7.56 -28.01
N MET A 73 -4.17 -6.52 -28.79
CA MET A 73 -5.08 -6.57 -29.93
C MET A 73 -4.32 -6.68 -31.24
N THR A 74 -5.00 -7.13 -32.31
CA THR A 74 -4.50 -7.14 -33.67
C THR A 74 -5.12 -5.96 -34.43
N PRO A 75 -4.50 -4.76 -34.48
CA PRO A 75 -5.13 -3.53 -34.95
C PRO A 75 -5.61 -3.59 -36.40
N ALA A 76 -5.03 -4.49 -37.20
CA ALA A 76 -5.42 -4.66 -38.59
C ALA A 76 -6.91 -5.01 -38.82
N TYR A 77 -7.57 -5.53 -37.78
CA TYR A 77 -9.00 -5.89 -37.83
C TYR A 77 -9.89 -4.94 -37.01
N PHE A 78 -9.31 -3.87 -36.46
CA PHE A 78 -10.06 -2.84 -35.73
C PHE A 78 -10.17 -1.58 -36.57
N SER A 79 -11.36 -1.00 -36.61
CA SER A 79 -11.56 0.31 -37.23
C SER A 79 -10.95 1.41 -36.36
N PHE A 80 -10.75 2.60 -36.95
CA PHE A 80 -10.32 3.78 -36.19
C PHE A 80 -11.30 4.09 -35.06
N TYR A 81 -12.61 3.96 -35.28
CA TYR A 81 -13.64 4.16 -34.26
C TYR A 81 -13.51 3.17 -33.11
N ASP A 82 -13.29 1.88 -33.41
CA ASP A 82 -13.09 0.83 -32.41
C ASP A 82 -11.90 1.12 -31.52
N VAL A 83 -10.76 1.46 -32.14
CA VAL A 83 -9.51 1.78 -31.42
C VAL A 83 -9.70 2.99 -30.53
N MET A 84 -10.38 4.05 -31.00
CA MET A 84 -10.65 5.23 -30.17
C MET A 84 -11.58 4.93 -28.99
N CYS A 85 -12.58 4.05 -29.16
CA CYS A 85 -13.43 3.58 -28.06
C CYS A 85 -12.60 2.84 -27.00
N VAL A 86 -11.73 1.90 -27.41
CA VAL A 86 -10.85 1.15 -26.52
C VAL A 86 -9.91 2.09 -25.77
N PHE A 87 -9.23 2.99 -26.49
CA PHE A 87 -8.23 3.88 -25.88
C PHE A 87 -8.84 4.87 -24.89
N LEU A 88 -10.02 5.42 -25.20
CA LEU A 88 -10.73 6.28 -24.26
C LEU A 88 -11.19 5.50 -23.02
N ALA A 89 -11.72 4.28 -23.20
CA ALA A 89 -12.14 3.44 -22.10
C ALA A 89 -10.97 3.09 -21.18
N VAL A 90 -9.82 2.70 -21.74
CA VAL A 90 -8.59 2.39 -21.01
C VAL A 90 -8.17 3.59 -20.17
N MET A 91 -7.97 4.76 -20.76
CA MET A 91 -7.47 5.93 -20.05
C MET A 91 -8.41 6.43 -18.95
N VAL A 92 -9.74 6.40 -19.21
CA VAL A 92 -10.74 6.76 -18.19
C VAL A 92 -10.73 5.77 -17.01
N THR A 93 -10.64 4.49 -17.30
CA THR A 93 -10.63 3.44 -16.29
C THR A 93 -9.36 3.50 -15.44
N ASP A 94 -8.20 3.59 -16.08
CA ASP A 94 -6.89 3.55 -15.40
C ASP A 94 -6.71 4.73 -14.45
N VAL A 95 -6.93 5.96 -14.90
CA VAL A 95 -6.79 7.14 -14.05
C VAL A 95 -7.70 7.09 -12.81
N VAL A 96 -8.94 6.63 -12.96
CA VAL A 96 -9.89 6.50 -11.84
C VAL A 96 -9.46 5.38 -10.89
N LEU A 97 -9.06 4.23 -11.42
CA LEU A 97 -8.66 3.07 -10.65
C LEU A 97 -7.41 3.36 -9.80
N LEU A 98 -6.37 3.91 -10.43
CA LEU A 98 -5.12 4.27 -9.75
C LEU A 98 -5.33 5.35 -8.68
N ASP A 99 -6.19 6.36 -8.91
CA ASP A 99 -6.47 7.38 -7.90
C ASP A 99 -7.16 6.80 -6.66
N VAL A 100 -8.05 5.82 -6.83
CA VAL A 100 -8.68 5.08 -5.71
C VAL A 100 -7.63 4.34 -4.89
N PHE A 101 -6.73 3.56 -5.53
CA PHE A 101 -5.68 2.82 -4.82
C PHE A 101 -4.69 3.75 -4.11
N ASN A 102 -4.31 4.87 -4.72
CA ASN A 102 -3.46 5.88 -4.10
C ASN A 102 -4.12 6.51 -2.86
N THR A 103 -5.42 6.73 -2.92
CA THR A 103 -6.19 7.29 -1.79
C THR A 103 -6.24 6.29 -0.62
N LEU A 104 -6.31 4.99 -0.91
CA LEU A 104 -6.24 3.91 0.08
C LEU A 104 -4.81 3.65 0.60
N GLY A 105 -3.78 4.24 -0.03
CA GLY A 105 -2.38 4.02 0.30
C GLY A 105 -1.89 2.60 0.00
N MET A 106 -2.53 1.90 -0.94
CA MET A 106 -2.18 0.54 -1.34
C MET A 106 -1.36 0.57 -2.63
N PRO A 107 -0.15 -0.06 -2.64
CA PRO A 107 0.64 -0.17 -3.85
C PRO A 107 -0.08 -1.10 -4.84
N THR A 108 -0.31 -0.61 -6.06
CA THR A 108 -0.83 -1.39 -7.18
C THR A 108 0.12 -1.29 -8.38
N SER A 109 -0.16 -2.04 -9.45
CA SER A 109 0.67 -2.05 -10.64
C SER A 109 -0.02 -1.35 -11.80
N THR A 110 0.59 -0.29 -12.29
CA THR A 110 0.15 0.42 -13.50
C THR A 110 0.25 -0.47 -14.73
N THR A 111 1.29 -1.29 -14.85
CA THR A 111 1.42 -2.26 -15.97
C THR A 111 0.29 -3.28 -15.98
N VAL A 112 -0.09 -3.80 -14.81
CA VAL A 112 -1.20 -4.78 -14.72
C VAL A 112 -2.53 -4.12 -15.05
N SER A 113 -2.78 -2.91 -14.53
CA SER A 113 -3.96 -2.13 -14.84
C SER A 113 -4.11 -1.98 -16.37
N LEU A 114 -3.10 -1.38 -17.02
CA LEU A 114 -3.10 -1.15 -18.47
C LEU A 114 -3.32 -2.44 -19.29
N VAL A 115 -2.58 -3.52 -18.97
CA VAL A 115 -2.67 -4.78 -19.72
C VAL A 115 -4.07 -5.38 -19.64
N PHE A 116 -4.68 -5.40 -18.45
CA PHE A 116 -6.02 -5.95 -18.26
C PHE A 116 -7.12 -5.02 -18.79
N GLU A 117 -6.91 -3.72 -18.79
CA GLU A 117 -7.81 -2.74 -19.43
C GLU A 117 -7.79 -2.87 -20.95
N LEU A 118 -6.61 -2.91 -21.56
CA LEU A 118 -6.48 -3.16 -22.99
C LEU A 118 -7.11 -4.49 -23.39
N LEU A 119 -6.90 -5.54 -22.59
CA LEU A 119 -7.52 -6.84 -22.83
C LEU A 119 -9.04 -6.76 -22.71
N GLY A 120 -9.57 -6.08 -21.68
CA GLY A 120 -11.01 -5.91 -21.47
C GLY A 120 -11.67 -5.11 -22.60
N GLY A 121 -11.05 -3.99 -22.99
CA GLY A 121 -11.55 -3.15 -24.09
C GLY A 121 -11.50 -3.82 -25.45
N ALA A 122 -10.36 -4.45 -25.78
CA ALA A 122 -10.21 -5.20 -27.05
C ALA A 122 -11.14 -6.42 -27.10
N PHE A 123 -11.31 -7.12 -25.97
CA PHE A 123 -12.23 -8.26 -25.86
C PHE A 123 -13.70 -7.82 -26.08
N ALA A 124 -14.11 -6.66 -25.58
CA ALA A 124 -15.44 -6.11 -25.79
C ALA A 124 -15.72 -5.88 -27.30
N ILE A 125 -14.81 -5.20 -27.99
CA ILE A 125 -14.95 -4.97 -29.45
C ILE A 125 -14.90 -6.29 -30.23
N ALA A 126 -14.00 -7.21 -29.86
CA ALA A 126 -13.91 -8.53 -30.50
C ALA A 126 -15.24 -9.30 -30.42
N LEU A 127 -15.90 -9.31 -29.23
CA LEU A 127 -17.21 -9.93 -29.08
C LEU A 127 -18.29 -9.24 -29.92
N ILE A 128 -18.28 -7.92 -30.00
CA ILE A 128 -19.22 -7.15 -30.82
C ILE A 128 -19.04 -7.49 -32.31
N GLN A 129 -17.79 -7.50 -32.79
CA GLN A 129 -17.49 -7.83 -34.18
C GLN A 129 -17.87 -9.26 -34.54
N ILE A 130 -17.54 -10.24 -33.69
CA ILE A 130 -17.90 -11.65 -33.92
C ILE A 130 -19.42 -11.82 -33.91
N SER A 131 -20.13 -11.20 -32.94
CA SER A 131 -21.59 -11.26 -32.88
C SER A 131 -22.26 -10.56 -34.11
N GLY A 132 -21.60 -9.57 -34.67
CA GLY A 132 -22.00 -8.90 -35.92
C GLY A 132 -21.69 -9.68 -37.20
N GLY A 133 -21.03 -10.86 -37.11
CA GLY A 133 -20.67 -11.68 -38.24
C GLY A 133 -19.53 -11.10 -39.10
N ALA A 134 -18.59 -10.38 -38.47
CA ALA A 134 -17.44 -9.82 -39.18
C ALA A 134 -16.58 -10.92 -39.81
N MET A 135 -16.13 -10.69 -41.06
CA MET A 135 -15.38 -11.62 -41.87
C MET A 135 -14.04 -11.03 -42.29
N THR A 136 -13.07 -11.93 -42.49
CA THR A 136 -11.80 -11.56 -43.15
C THR A 136 -12.02 -11.17 -44.62
N GLU A 137 -11.04 -10.55 -45.26
CA GLU A 137 -11.05 -10.23 -46.71
C GLU A 137 -11.31 -11.48 -47.58
N ASN A 138 -10.99 -12.66 -47.09
CA ASN A 138 -11.21 -13.95 -47.76
C ASN A 138 -12.59 -14.57 -47.46
N GLY A 139 -13.51 -13.88 -46.80
CA GLY A 139 -14.84 -14.36 -46.46
C GLY A 139 -14.91 -15.40 -45.32
N VAL A 140 -13.86 -15.52 -44.51
CA VAL A 140 -13.83 -16.40 -43.33
C VAL A 140 -14.27 -15.60 -42.11
N LEU A 141 -15.14 -16.14 -41.27
CA LEU A 141 -15.58 -15.52 -40.02
C LEU A 141 -14.36 -15.28 -39.09
N LEU A 142 -14.27 -14.08 -38.55
CA LEU A 142 -13.24 -13.71 -37.58
C LEU A 142 -13.43 -14.47 -36.26
N THR A 143 -12.33 -14.95 -35.72
CA THR A 143 -12.27 -15.63 -34.41
C THR A 143 -11.62 -14.72 -33.36
N LEU A 144 -11.76 -15.06 -32.08
CA LEU A 144 -11.05 -14.35 -31.00
C LEU A 144 -9.52 -14.38 -31.18
N GLY A 145 -8.97 -15.45 -31.75
CA GLY A 145 -7.54 -15.59 -32.00
C GLY A 145 -7.02 -14.67 -33.13
N ASP A 146 -7.88 -14.26 -34.04
CA ASP A 146 -7.52 -13.33 -35.11
C ASP A 146 -7.53 -11.87 -34.57
N LEU A 147 -8.50 -11.55 -33.72
CA LEU A 147 -8.70 -10.22 -33.17
C LEU A 147 -7.77 -9.91 -31.98
N LEU A 148 -7.46 -10.91 -31.17
CA LEU A 148 -6.62 -10.77 -29.99
C LEU A 148 -5.32 -11.56 -30.14
N ASN A 149 -4.21 -10.94 -29.79
CA ASN A 149 -2.91 -11.61 -29.73
C ASN A 149 -2.84 -12.46 -28.42
N THR A 150 -3.57 -13.59 -28.43
CA THR A 150 -3.74 -14.43 -27.25
C THR A 150 -2.43 -15.00 -26.73
N GLU A 151 -1.50 -15.41 -27.62
CA GLU A 151 -0.19 -15.95 -27.21
C GLU A 151 0.63 -14.88 -26.45
N LYS A 152 0.68 -13.67 -26.99
CA LYS A 152 1.44 -12.56 -26.38
C LYS A 152 0.78 -12.10 -25.08
N ALA A 153 -0.55 -12.02 -25.04
CA ALA A 153 -1.31 -11.67 -23.83
C ALA A 153 -1.07 -12.68 -22.71
N ILE A 154 -1.13 -14.00 -23.00
CA ILE A 154 -0.84 -15.05 -22.02
C ILE A 154 0.62 -14.98 -21.57
N SER A 155 1.56 -14.77 -22.50
CA SER A 155 2.99 -14.63 -22.15
C SER A 155 3.24 -13.46 -21.22
N VAL A 156 2.60 -12.31 -21.45
CA VAL A 156 2.68 -11.13 -20.58
C VAL A 156 2.10 -11.42 -19.20
N ILE A 157 0.90 -11.99 -19.14
CA ILE A 157 0.22 -12.33 -17.88
C ILE A 157 1.05 -13.32 -17.06
N LEU A 158 1.53 -14.40 -17.70
CA LEU A 158 2.39 -15.39 -17.04
C LEU A 158 3.72 -14.75 -16.59
N GLY A 159 4.33 -13.89 -17.41
CA GLY A 159 5.55 -13.16 -17.06
C GLY A 159 5.35 -12.29 -15.81
N ILE A 160 4.24 -11.57 -15.72
CA ILE A 160 3.89 -10.74 -14.55
C ILE A 160 3.80 -11.61 -13.29
N PHE A 161 3.02 -12.70 -13.30
CA PHE A 161 2.83 -13.54 -12.12
C PHE A 161 4.07 -14.37 -11.74
N LEU A 162 4.79 -14.87 -12.74
CA LEU A 162 6.02 -15.62 -12.51
C LEU A 162 7.12 -14.74 -11.91
N SER A 163 7.19 -13.46 -12.33
CA SER A 163 8.15 -12.50 -11.78
C SER A 163 7.96 -12.27 -10.27
N VAL A 164 6.74 -12.37 -9.76
CA VAL A 164 6.42 -12.28 -8.32
C VAL A 164 7.13 -13.37 -7.52
N ALA A 165 7.00 -14.61 -7.96
CA ALA A 165 7.64 -15.74 -7.30
C ALA A 165 9.18 -15.69 -7.42
N ILE A 166 9.69 -15.38 -8.61
CA ILE A 166 11.14 -15.27 -8.87
C ILE A 166 11.74 -14.16 -8.01
N ALA A 167 11.11 -12.99 -7.96
CA ALA A 167 11.58 -11.85 -7.18
C ALA A 167 11.65 -12.16 -5.67
N PHE A 168 10.63 -12.84 -5.14
CA PHE A 168 10.62 -13.24 -3.74
C PHE A 168 11.73 -14.24 -3.40
N VAL A 169 11.85 -15.29 -4.20
CA VAL A 169 12.84 -16.36 -3.97
C VAL A 169 14.26 -15.82 -4.13
N LEU A 170 14.54 -15.07 -5.20
CA LEU A 170 15.86 -14.47 -5.40
C LEU A 170 16.17 -13.43 -4.32
N GLY A 171 15.19 -12.63 -3.90
CA GLY A 171 15.33 -11.70 -2.79
C GLY A 171 15.75 -12.40 -1.50
N ALA A 172 15.09 -13.51 -1.19
CA ALA A 172 15.42 -14.31 -0.01
C ALA A 172 16.81 -14.93 -0.09
N ILE A 173 17.17 -15.54 -1.23
CA ILE A 173 18.47 -16.20 -1.41
C ILE A 173 19.63 -15.19 -1.36
N VAL A 174 19.54 -14.09 -2.12
CA VAL A 174 20.59 -13.08 -2.20
C VAL A 174 20.81 -12.41 -0.85
N GLN A 175 19.71 -12.07 -0.14
CA GLN A 175 19.82 -11.48 1.19
C GLN A 175 20.38 -12.48 2.21
N TRP A 176 20.01 -13.74 2.16
CA TRP A 176 20.55 -14.78 3.03
C TRP A 176 22.07 -14.91 2.86
N ILE A 177 22.56 -14.93 1.61
CA ILE A 177 23.99 -14.94 1.31
C ILE A 177 24.66 -13.67 1.82
N ALA A 178 24.06 -12.49 1.53
CA ALA A 178 24.58 -11.22 2.01
C ALA A 178 24.69 -11.19 3.53
N ARG A 179 23.71 -11.74 4.28
CA ARG A 179 23.71 -11.76 5.74
C ARG A 179 24.74 -12.72 6.33
N ILE A 180 25.02 -13.83 5.67
CA ILE A 180 26.14 -14.71 6.07
C ILE A 180 27.48 -13.95 6.00
N VAL A 181 27.69 -13.15 4.96
CA VAL A 181 28.91 -12.35 4.76
C VAL A 181 28.94 -11.13 5.69
N PHE A 182 27.82 -10.40 5.78
CA PHE A 182 27.63 -9.18 6.55
C PHE A 182 26.64 -9.42 7.70
N THR A 183 27.14 -9.59 8.91
CA THR A 183 26.28 -9.69 10.10
C THR A 183 25.61 -8.35 10.41
N PHE A 184 24.56 -8.36 11.24
CA PHE A 184 23.89 -7.12 11.72
C PHE A 184 24.81 -6.16 12.48
N THR A 185 25.91 -6.66 13.04
CA THR A 185 26.94 -5.87 13.74
C THR A 185 27.96 -5.23 12.81
N PHE A 186 27.90 -5.51 11.50
CA PHE A 186 28.84 -5.01 10.53
C PHE A 186 28.75 -3.47 10.39
N ARG A 187 29.83 -2.76 10.69
CA ARG A 187 29.94 -1.30 10.54
C ARG A 187 31.04 -0.92 9.56
N VAL A 188 30.71 -0.06 8.61
CA VAL A 188 31.66 0.46 7.61
C VAL A 188 32.77 1.33 8.22
N ASN A 189 32.53 1.98 9.36
CA ASN A 189 33.47 2.97 9.95
C ASN A 189 34.13 2.45 11.25
N GLY A 190 34.76 1.28 11.21
CA GLY A 190 35.93 0.95 12.00
C GLY A 190 35.87 1.07 13.54
N ARG A 191 34.72 1.03 14.20
CA ARG A 191 34.61 0.74 15.63
C ARG A 191 33.83 -0.55 15.83
N THR A 192 34.38 -1.64 15.30
CA THR A 192 34.13 -2.95 15.88
C THR A 192 35.06 -3.00 17.10
N THR A 193 34.51 -2.80 18.28
CA THR A 193 35.06 -3.37 19.50
C THR A 193 34.81 -4.87 19.44
N ASP A 194 35.51 -5.57 18.54
CA ASP A 194 35.84 -6.95 18.80
C ASP A 194 36.81 -6.91 19.98
N GLN A 195 36.43 -7.65 21.04
CA GLN A 195 37.20 -7.80 22.27
C GLN A 195 38.66 -8.34 22.04
N SER A 196 39.05 -8.55 20.80
CA SER A 196 40.39 -9.02 20.42
C SER A 196 41.19 -8.02 19.59
N GLY A 197 41.44 -6.83 20.02
CA GLY A 197 42.36 -5.77 19.50
C GLY A 197 43.24 -6.06 18.28
N LYS A 198 42.91 -6.91 17.33
CA LYS A 198 43.70 -7.31 16.20
C LYS A 198 43.43 -6.44 14.95
N MET A 199 44.46 -5.84 14.46
CA MET A 199 44.56 -4.99 13.26
C MET A 199 44.12 -5.66 11.94
N GLY A 200 43.83 -6.97 11.95
CA GLY A 200 43.32 -7.76 10.80
C GLY A 200 41.87 -7.50 10.41
N GLY A 201 41.04 -6.91 11.27
CA GLY A 201 39.62 -6.68 11.03
C GLY A 201 39.31 -5.62 9.96
N ARG A 202 40.19 -4.63 9.80
CA ARG A 202 39.97 -3.47 8.92
C ARG A 202 40.16 -3.78 7.44
N LEU A 203 41.22 -4.54 7.10
CA LEU A 203 41.48 -4.94 5.71
C LEU A 203 40.40 -5.93 5.22
N SER A 204 40.02 -6.89 6.05
CA SER A 204 38.92 -7.84 5.75
C SER A 204 37.59 -7.14 5.56
N SER A 205 37.27 -6.11 6.34
CA SER A 205 36.05 -5.30 6.20
C SER A 205 36.04 -4.50 4.89
N SER A 206 37.13 -3.82 4.55
CA SER A 206 37.25 -3.06 3.30
C SER A 206 37.20 -3.95 2.06
N LEU A 207 37.75 -5.17 2.13
CA LEU A 207 37.68 -6.15 1.07
C LEU A 207 36.25 -6.64 0.83
N LYS A 208 35.51 -6.99 1.89
CA LYS A 208 34.11 -7.42 1.79
C LYS A 208 33.23 -6.34 1.19
N ILE A 209 33.37 -5.09 1.65
CA ILE A 209 32.63 -3.94 1.11
C ILE A 209 33.01 -3.65 -0.33
N GLY A 210 34.28 -3.75 -0.65
CA GLY A 210 34.79 -3.55 -1.99
C GLY A 210 34.20 -4.55 -2.99
N ILE A 211 34.23 -5.84 -2.64
CA ILE A 211 33.62 -6.90 -3.47
C ILE A 211 32.11 -6.71 -3.60
N PHE A 212 31.39 -6.46 -2.51
CA PHE A 212 29.95 -6.25 -2.53
C PHE A 212 29.58 -5.00 -3.34
N GLY A 213 30.25 -3.89 -3.12
CA GLY A 213 30.05 -2.64 -3.85
C GLY A 213 30.39 -2.81 -5.34
N GLY A 214 31.51 -3.48 -5.64
CA GLY A 214 31.93 -3.77 -7.01
C GLY A 214 30.92 -4.65 -7.76
N LEU A 215 30.44 -5.73 -7.12
CA LEU A 215 29.40 -6.59 -7.67
C LEU A 215 28.09 -5.80 -7.91
N SER A 216 27.68 -4.99 -6.94
CA SER A 216 26.45 -4.18 -7.02
C SER A 216 26.54 -3.16 -8.16
N VAL A 217 27.64 -2.42 -8.27
CA VAL A 217 27.85 -1.42 -9.34
C VAL A 217 27.97 -2.10 -10.70
N THR A 218 28.68 -3.24 -10.79
CA THR A 218 28.78 -4.01 -12.04
C THR A 218 27.39 -4.48 -12.50
N ALA A 219 26.60 -5.01 -11.59
CA ALA A 219 25.22 -5.43 -11.90
C ALA A 219 24.38 -4.25 -12.38
N ILE A 220 24.43 -3.10 -11.70
CA ILE A 220 23.72 -1.90 -12.11
C ILE A 220 24.16 -1.45 -13.50
N VAL A 221 25.46 -1.33 -13.75
CA VAL A 221 25.98 -0.89 -15.06
C VAL A 221 25.61 -1.86 -16.16
N TRP A 222 25.76 -3.17 -15.90
CA TRP A 222 25.42 -4.19 -16.88
C TRP A 222 23.94 -4.18 -17.25
N PHE A 223 23.05 -4.26 -16.26
CA PHE A 223 21.64 -4.38 -16.53
C PHE A 223 21.02 -3.06 -17.02
N LEU A 224 21.47 -1.93 -16.49
CA LEU A 224 20.91 -0.64 -16.82
C LEU A 224 21.44 -0.11 -18.16
N LEU A 225 22.76 0.00 -18.31
CA LEU A 225 23.35 0.60 -19.50
C LEU A 225 23.41 -0.37 -20.67
N ILE A 226 23.77 -1.62 -20.43
CA ILE A 226 24.03 -2.57 -21.52
C ILE A 226 22.74 -3.27 -21.98
N LYS A 227 21.91 -3.71 -21.02
CA LYS A 227 20.66 -4.41 -21.35
C LYS A 227 19.46 -3.46 -21.48
N GLY A 228 19.35 -2.46 -20.60
CA GLY A 228 18.24 -1.50 -20.60
C GLY A 228 18.28 -0.55 -21.81
N LEU A 229 19.45 -0.22 -22.34
CA LEU A 229 19.59 0.61 -23.55
C LEU A 229 19.54 -0.20 -24.87
N LYS A 230 19.38 -1.52 -24.80
CA LYS A 230 19.25 -2.37 -25.98
C LYS A 230 17.99 -2.00 -26.75
N GLY A 231 18.15 -1.41 -27.92
CA GLY A 231 17.04 -0.89 -28.74
C GLY A 231 16.90 0.63 -28.72
N SER A 232 17.72 1.35 -27.93
CA SER A 232 17.81 2.80 -28.03
C SER A 232 18.70 3.22 -29.21
N THR A 233 18.52 4.45 -29.67
CA THR A 233 19.32 5.07 -30.73
C THR A 233 20.82 5.19 -30.39
N LEU A 234 21.18 5.00 -29.12
CA LEU A 234 22.57 5.04 -28.64
C LEU A 234 23.31 3.71 -28.87
N MET A 235 22.62 2.61 -29.10
CA MET A 235 23.21 1.28 -29.33
C MET A 235 23.29 0.96 -30.82
N THR A 236 24.46 1.24 -31.40
CA THR A 236 24.72 0.84 -32.79
C THR A 236 24.86 -0.69 -32.92
N PRO A 237 24.59 -1.28 -34.10
CA PRO A 237 24.77 -2.71 -34.35
C PRO A 237 26.15 -3.22 -33.97
N GLU A 238 27.21 -2.44 -34.26
CA GLU A 238 28.61 -2.76 -33.95
C GLU A 238 28.85 -2.85 -32.42
N VAL A 239 28.30 -1.92 -31.64
CA VAL A 239 28.40 -1.92 -30.19
C VAL A 239 27.67 -3.13 -29.61
N ASN A 240 26.49 -3.48 -30.14
CA ASN A 240 25.75 -4.68 -29.70
C ASN A 240 26.53 -5.97 -29.97
N GLU A 241 27.20 -6.07 -31.10
CA GLU A 241 28.03 -7.23 -31.45
C GLU A 241 29.23 -7.36 -30.50
N ILE A 242 29.96 -6.29 -30.24
CA ILE A 242 31.07 -6.28 -29.29
C ILE A 242 30.60 -6.71 -27.89
N ILE A 243 29.49 -6.19 -27.43
CA ILE A 243 28.94 -6.54 -26.12
C ILE A 243 28.56 -8.01 -26.06
N SER A 244 27.93 -8.54 -27.10
CA SER A 244 27.49 -9.94 -27.14
C SER A 244 28.67 -10.93 -27.17
N GLN A 245 29.70 -10.61 -27.93
CA GLN A 245 30.91 -11.46 -28.03
C GLN A 245 31.77 -11.42 -26.75
N LYS A 246 31.89 -10.24 -26.11
CA LYS A 246 32.77 -10.02 -24.95
C LYS A 246 32.06 -9.88 -23.61
N THR A 247 30.82 -10.38 -23.49
CA THR A 247 29.96 -10.27 -22.29
C THR A 247 30.70 -10.62 -20.99
N TRP A 248 31.32 -11.80 -20.93
CA TRP A 248 32.00 -12.27 -19.72
C TRP A 248 33.26 -11.46 -19.37
N LEU A 249 33.95 -10.94 -20.38
CA LEU A 249 35.10 -10.08 -20.19
C LEU A 249 34.68 -8.70 -19.66
N ILE A 250 33.59 -8.16 -20.15
CA ILE A 250 33.02 -6.89 -19.68
C ILE A 250 32.53 -7.01 -18.24
N ILE A 251 31.79 -8.06 -17.90
CA ILE A 251 31.31 -8.32 -16.54
C ILE A 251 32.49 -8.55 -15.58
N GLY A 252 33.44 -9.42 -15.93
CA GLY A 252 34.61 -9.74 -15.11
C GLY A 252 35.55 -8.55 -14.93
N GLY A 253 35.84 -7.82 -16.01
CA GLY A 253 36.61 -6.60 -15.98
C GLY A 253 35.94 -5.48 -15.18
N GLY A 254 34.66 -5.27 -15.40
CA GLY A 254 33.86 -4.33 -14.62
C GLY A 254 33.86 -4.67 -13.13
N MET A 255 33.65 -5.94 -12.79
CA MET A 255 33.69 -6.39 -11.40
C MET A 255 35.05 -6.14 -10.75
N ALA A 256 36.16 -6.42 -11.46
CA ALA A 256 37.50 -6.15 -10.93
C ALA A 256 37.73 -4.64 -10.72
N VAL A 257 37.43 -3.83 -11.72
CA VAL A 257 37.65 -2.36 -11.66
C VAL A 257 36.78 -1.73 -10.56
N PHE A 258 35.48 -2.02 -10.54
CA PHE A 258 34.58 -1.44 -9.55
C PHE A 258 34.85 -1.98 -8.13
N SER A 259 35.26 -3.25 -7.97
CA SER A 259 35.67 -3.76 -6.66
C SER A 259 36.88 -3.05 -6.11
N VAL A 260 37.87 -2.83 -6.93
CA VAL A 260 39.08 -2.04 -6.55
C VAL A 260 38.71 -0.60 -6.21
N LEU A 261 37.87 0.03 -7.04
CA LEU A 261 37.38 1.40 -6.78
C LEU A 261 36.64 1.49 -5.45
N MET A 262 35.70 0.59 -5.19
CA MET A 262 34.93 0.57 -3.94
C MET A 262 35.79 0.24 -2.74
N MET A 263 36.82 -0.58 -2.89
CA MET A 263 37.81 -0.86 -1.85
C MET A 263 38.65 0.39 -1.52
N LEU A 264 39.07 1.14 -2.53
CA LEU A 264 39.79 2.43 -2.35
C LEU A 264 38.90 3.46 -1.64
N LEU A 265 37.67 3.63 -2.08
CA LEU A 265 36.69 4.53 -1.42
C LEU A 265 36.45 4.13 0.04
N SER A 266 36.33 2.84 0.32
CA SER A 266 36.22 2.32 1.70
C SER A 266 37.47 2.58 2.53
N ALA A 267 38.66 2.43 1.94
CA ALA A 267 39.94 2.76 2.60
C ALA A 267 40.05 4.26 2.94
N MET A 268 39.52 5.13 2.08
CA MET A 268 39.39 6.58 2.28
C MET A 268 38.29 6.96 3.29
N LYS A 269 37.63 5.98 3.94
CA LYS A 269 36.52 6.16 4.90
C LYS A 269 35.25 6.78 4.29
N LEU A 270 35.09 6.74 2.98
CA LEU A 270 33.83 7.18 2.34
C LEU A 270 32.73 6.15 2.51
N PRO A 271 31.48 6.60 2.62
CA PRO A 271 30.34 5.71 2.89
C PRO A 271 29.89 4.94 1.63
N VAL A 272 30.63 3.87 1.28
CA VAL A 272 30.39 3.07 0.06
C VAL A 272 28.97 2.52 -0.02
N LEU A 273 28.40 1.99 1.08
CA LEU A 273 27.02 1.48 1.07
C LEU A 273 26.01 2.57 0.75
N LYS A 274 26.21 3.78 1.29
CA LYS A 274 25.38 4.94 0.95
C LYS A 274 25.44 5.25 -0.55
N PHE A 275 26.64 5.20 -1.14
CA PHE A 275 26.83 5.40 -2.57
C PHE A 275 26.10 4.32 -3.38
N VAL A 276 26.26 3.04 -3.03
CA VAL A 276 25.58 1.90 -3.69
C VAL A 276 24.05 2.04 -3.62
N VAL A 277 23.50 2.42 -2.46
CA VAL A 277 22.06 2.61 -2.29
C VAL A 277 21.54 3.79 -3.15
N LEU A 278 22.25 4.91 -3.18
CA LEU A 278 21.86 6.05 -4.01
C LEU A 278 21.96 5.73 -5.51
N LEU A 279 23.05 5.06 -5.92
CA LEU A 279 23.20 4.60 -7.30
C LEU A 279 22.12 3.56 -7.68
N GLY A 280 21.78 2.65 -6.76
CA GLY A 280 20.69 1.72 -6.92
C GLY A 280 19.32 2.40 -7.02
N THR A 281 19.10 3.47 -6.25
CA THR A 281 17.89 4.31 -6.36
C THR A 281 17.80 4.96 -7.74
N PHE A 282 18.90 5.56 -8.23
CA PHE A 282 18.97 6.09 -9.58
C PHE A 282 18.66 5.03 -10.64
N ALA A 283 19.33 3.88 -10.54
CA ALA A 283 19.21 2.78 -11.48
C ALA A 283 17.79 2.22 -11.55
N LEU A 284 17.19 1.98 -10.39
CA LEU A 284 15.81 1.46 -10.33
C LEU A 284 14.78 2.50 -10.80
N ALA A 285 15.00 3.79 -10.49
CA ALA A 285 14.16 4.88 -11.00
C ALA A 285 14.26 5.02 -12.53
N MET A 286 15.47 4.85 -13.09
CA MET A 286 15.67 4.83 -14.55
C MET A 286 15.04 3.60 -15.20
N ALA A 287 15.20 2.40 -14.59
CA ALA A 287 14.59 1.18 -15.07
C ALA A 287 13.05 1.25 -15.00
N PHE A 288 12.50 1.83 -13.93
CA PHE A 288 11.07 2.12 -13.78
C PHE A 288 10.56 2.98 -14.95
N ALA A 289 11.15 4.16 -15.15
CA ALA A 289 10.71 5.05 -16.22
C ALA A 289 10.87 4.41 -17.60
N GLY A 290 11.92 3.63 -17.84
CA GLY A 290 12.15 2.91 -19.09
C GLY A 290 11.11 1.81 -19.36
N ASN A 291 10.58 1.18 -18.30
CA ASN A 291 9.56 0.11 -18.40
C ASN A 291 8.12 0.65 -18.35
N ASP A 292 7.84 1.59 -17.43
CA ASP A 292 6.46 1.95 -17.08
C ASP A 292 5.96 3.21 -17.78
N LEU A 293 6.81 3.96 -18.51
CA LEU A 293 6.35 5.15 -19.24
C LEU A 293 5.25 4.80 -20.26
N VAL A 294 5.32 3.64 -20.89
CA VAL A 294 4.30 3.16 -21.84
C VAL A 294 2.92 3.03 -21.21
N ASN A 295 2.86 2.72 -19.91
CA ASN A 295 1.59 2.56 -19.20
C ASN A 295 0.80 3.87 -19.17
N PHE A 296 1.48 5.01 -19.13
CA PHE A 296 0.88 6.33 -19.00
C PHE A 296 0.65 7.05 -20.33
N VAL A 297 1.62 6.92 -21.25
CA VAL A 297 1.58 7.69 -22.50
C VAL A 297 1.45 6.82 -23.75
N GLY A 298 1.58 5.51 -23.62
CA GLY A 298 1.54 4.59 -24.77
C GLY A 298 0.20 4.64 -25.50
N VAL A 299 -0.91 4.51 -24.78
CA VAL A 299 -2.26 4.58 -25.34
C VAL A 299 -2.59 5.96 -25.92
N PRO A 300 -2.36 7.09 -25.23
CA PRO A 300 -2.59 8.43 -25.79
C PRO A 300 -1.76 8.75 -27.03
N LEU A 301 -0.48 8.36 -27.04
CA LEU A 301 0.38 8.60 -28.23
C LEU A 301 0.00 7.71 -29.41
N THR A 302 -0.38 6.46 -29.15
CA THR A 302 -0.92 5.57 -30.19
C THR A 302 -2.25 6.11 -30.72
N GLY A 303 -3.10 6.68 -29.87
CA GLY A 303 -4.35 7.35 -30.28
C GLY A 303 -4.11 8.59 -31.15
N LEU A 304 -3.07 9.37 -30.81
CA LEU A 304 -2.65 10.52 -31.64
C LEU A 304 -2.17 10.05 -33.03
N GLU A 305 -1.37 9.00 -33.07
CA GLU A 305 -0.87 8.41 -34.32
C GLU A 305 -2.00 7.84 -35.17
N ALA A 306 -2.93 7.10 -34.55
CA ALA A 306 -4.15 6.60 -35.21
C ALA A 306 -4.98 7.74 -35.84
N TYR A 307 -5.11 8.85 -35.08
CA TYR A 307 -5.83 10.04 -35.59
C TYR A 307 -5.10 10.69 -36.77
N GLN A 308 -3.77 10.81 -36.72
CA GLN A 308 -2.98 11.37 -37.81
C GLN A 308 -3.09 10.53 -39.08
N ASP A 309 -3.06 9.20 -38.99
CA ASP A 309 -3.24 8.28 -40.10
C ASP A 309 -4.66 8.36 -40.65
N TYR A 310 -5.68 8.37 -39.79
CA TYR A 310 -7.07 8.57 -40.19
C TYR A 310 -7.30 9.89 -40.96
N MET A 311 -6.70 10.98 -40.48
CA MET A 311 -6.81 12.28 -41.15
C MET A 311 -6.11 12.32 -42.51
N ALA A 312 -5.02 11.55 -42.68
CA ALA A 312 -4.29 11.48 -43.95
C ALA A 312 -4.95 10.53 -44.97
N ASN A 313 -5.49 9.40 -44.52
CA ASN A 313 -5.86 8.28 -45.38
C ASN A 313 -7.33 7.83 -45.24
N GLY A 314 -8.07 8.25 -44.17
CA GLY A 314 -9.37 7.69 -43.79
C GLY A 314 -10.58 8.23 -44.55
N ASN A 315 -10.45 9.25 -45.42
CA ASN A 315 -11.51 9.82 -46.24
C ASN A 315 -12.84 10.14 -45.52
N GLY A 316 -12.80 10.37 -44.19
CA GLY A 316 -13.98 10.67 -43.37
C GLY A 316 -14.80 9.45 -42.90
N ASP A 317 -14.40 8.22 -43.21
CA ASP A 317 -15.05 7.00 -42.77
C ASP A 317 -14.30 6.38 -41.58
N ALA A 318 -14.69 6.75 -40.36
CA ALA A 318 -14.06 6.27 -39.15
C ALA A 318 -14.37 4.79 -38.83
N GLN A 319 -15.49 4.26 -39.32
CA GLN A 319 -15.91 2.88 -39.07
C GLN A 319 -15.36 1.90 -40.12
N GLY A 320 -15.11 2.37 -41.34
CA GLY A 320 -14.54 1.55 -42.42
C GLY A 320 -13.01 1.59 -42.49
N PHE A 321 -12.36 2.58 -41.85
CA PHE A 321 -10.91 2.75 -41.91
C PHE A 321 -10.20 1.84 -40.89
N MET A 322 -9.56 0.75 -41.40
CA MET A 322 -8.84 -0.23 -40.55
C MET A 322 -7.44 0.26 -40.16
N MET A 323 -7.07 0.08 -38.91
CA MET A 323 -5.82 0.60 -38.31
C MET A 323 -4.60 -0.30 -38.59
N ARG A 324 -4.32 -0.62 -39.85
CA ARG A 324 -3.18 -1.46 -40.27
C ARG A 324 -1.83 -0.82 -39.98
N SER A 325 -1.74 0.50 -39.98
CA SER A 325 -0.53 1.27 -39.65
C SER A 325 0.00 0.98 -38.26
N LEU A 326 -0.87 0.64 -37.30
CA LEU A 326 -0.48 0.32 -35.96
C LEU A 326 0.21 -1.04 -35.80
N MET A 327 0.29 -1.86 -36.85
CA MET A 327 1.08 -3.09 -36.89
C MET A 327 2.59 -2.84 -36.97
N GLU A 328 3.00 -1.66 -37.41
CA GLU A 328 4.41 -1.28 -37.49
C GLU A 328 4.95 -0.93 -36.10
N SER A 329 6.30 -1.06 -35.91
CA SER A 329 6.95 -0.73 -34.64
C SER A 329 6.80 0.77 -34.33
N ALA A 330 6.56 1.08 -33.07
CA ALA A 330 6.40 2.44 -32.60
C ALA A 330 7.69 3.27 -32.76
N HIS A 331 7.58 4.42 -33.39
CA HIS A 331 8.62 5.43 -33.44
C HIS A 331 8.15 6.71 -32.73
N THR A 332 8.14 6.66 -31.40
CA THR A 332 7.70 7.82 -30.61
C THR A 332 8.74 8.94 -30.68
N PRO A 333 8.37 10.17 -31.13
CA PRO A 333 9.28 11.29 -31.15
C PRO A 333 9.83 11.64 -29.78
N VAL A 334 11.14 11.81 -29.68
CA VAL A 334 11.87 12.09 -28.42
C VAL A 334 11.30 13.28 -27.61
N PRO A 335 10.81 14.37 -28.23
CA PRO A 335 10.21 15.47 -27.46
C PRO A 335 9.02 15.07 -26.57
N TYR A 336 8.19 14.10 -26.99
CA TYR A 336 7.08 13.61 -26.15
C TYR A 336 7.58 12.83 -24.95
N LEU A 337 8.65 12.03 -25.12
CA LEU A 337 9.28 11.29 -24.03
C LEU A 337 9.92 12.24 -23.00
N ILE A 338 10.58 13.29 -23.46
CA ILE A 338 11.17 14.33 -22.60
C ILE A 338 10.06 15.08 -21.87
N ALA A 339 8.99 15.48 -22.53
CA ALA A 339 7.86 16.17 -21.89
C ALA A 339 7.22 15.30 -20.82
N ALA A 340 6.97 14.01 -21.10
CA ALA A 340 6.47 13.05 -20.11
C ALA A 340 7.44 12.89 -18.93
N GLY A 341 8.76 12.80 -19.19
CA GLY A 341 9.78 12.75 -18.15
C GLY A 341 9.78 13.98 -17.24
N VAL A 342 9.57 15.17 -17.79
CA VAL A 342 9.44 16.41 -16.98
C VAL A 342 8.21 16.32 -16.08
N VAL A 343 7.04 15.89 -16.62
CA VAL A 343 5.81 15.72 -15.83
C VAL A 343 6.02 14.68 -14.70
N MET A 344 6.67 13.55 -14.98
CA MET A 344 6.99 12.53 -13.99
C MET A 344 7.87 13.10 -12.85
N VAL A 345 8.90 13.88 -13.19
CA VAL A 345 9.78 14.52 -12.20
C VAL A 345 9.01 15.51 -11.33
N LEU A 346 8.16 16.34 -11.92
CA LEU A 346 7.31 17.27 -11.17
C LEU A 346 6.34 16.52 -10.26
N ALA A 347 5.70 15.47 -10.75
CA ALA A 347 4.84 14.60 -9.96
C ALA A 347 5.57 14.00 -8.77
N LEU A 348 6.78 13.45 -8.98
CA LEU A 348 7.61 12.86 -7.92
C LEU A 348 7.96 13.87 -6.81
N ILE A 349 8.30 15.09 -7.18
CA ILE A 349 8.72 16.15 -6.23
C ILE A 349 7.51 16.65 -5.40
N PHE A 350 6.35 16.85 -6.03
CA PHE A 350 5.21 17.53 -5.40
C PHE A 350 4.14 16.61 -4.83
N SER A 351 4.18 15.29 -5.09
CA SER A 351 3.15 14.36 -4.63
C SER A 351 3.26 14.02 -3.14
N LYS A 352 2.24 14.41 -2.36
CA LYS A 352 2.06 13.99 -0.96
C LYS A 352 1.48 12.55 -0.86
N LYS A 353 0.74 12.09 -1.85
CA LYS A 353 0.15 10.73 -1.85
C LYS A 353 1.23 9.67 -1.93
N ALA A 354 2.32 9.90 -2.68
CA ALA A 354 3.48 9.00 -2.77
C ALA A 354 4.07 8.64 -1.39
N GLN A 355 4.11 9.61 -0.46
CA GLN A 355 4.65 9.38 0.89
C GLN A 355 3.85 8.34 1.68
N ASN A 356 2.52 8.26 1.49
CA ASN A 356 1.68 7.28 2.18
C ASN A 356 1.94 5.86 1.68
N VAL A 357 2.08 5.68 0.36
CA VAL A 357 2.38 4.38 -0.26
C VAL A 357 3.77 3.89 0.16
N VAL A 358 4.77 4.78 0.17
CA VAL A 358 6.13 4.49 0.65
C VAL A 358 6.10 4.04 2.12
N LYS A 359 5.33 4.72 2.99
CA LYS A 359 5.20 4.36 4.39
C LYS A 359 4.65 2.95 4.57
N THR A 360 3.59 2.58 3.87
CA THR A 360 2.99 1.24 3.93
C THR A 360 4.00 0.14 3.58
N SER A 361 4.75 0.32 2.50
CA SER A 361 5.76 -0.66 2.06
C SER A 361 6.94 -0.76 3.03
N VAL A 362 7.41 0.37 3.58
CA VAL A 362 8.47 0.40 4.59
C VAL A 362 8.04 -0.31 5.87
N ASP A 363 6.81 -0.06 6.34
CA ASP A 363 6.28 -0.66 7.57
C ASP A 363 6.14 -2.18 7.45
N LEU A 364 5.74 -2.72 6.30
CA LEU A 364 5.68 -4.17 6.05
C LEU A 364 7.06 -4.85 6.02
N SER A 365 8.11 -4.11 5.63
CA SER A 365 9.49 -4.62 5.52
C SER A 365 10.38 -4.35 6.73
N ARG A 366 9.87 -3.73 7.82
CA ARG A 366 10.65 -3.35 9.01
C ARG A 366 11.33 -4.53 9.69
N GLN A 367 12.51 -4.28 10.27
CA GLN A 367 13.26 -5.25 11.08
C GLN A 367 12.73 -5.34 12.51
N ASP A 368 12.33 -4.21 13.09
CA ASP A 368 11.81 -4.10 14.44
C ASP A 368 10.29 -4.42 14.51
N GLY A 369 9.84 -4.85 15.69
CA GLY A 369 8.41 -4.99 15.99
C GLY A 369 7.79 -3.60 16.12
N GLY A 370 7.21 -3.09 15.03
CA GLY A 370 6.47 -1.84 15.00
C GLY A 370 4.96 -2.05 15.04
N ASP A 371 4.21 -0.96 14.79
CA ASP A 371 2.76 -1.01 14.61
C ASP A 371 2.42 -1.88 13.39
N GLU A 372 1.76 -3.00 13.63
CA GLU A 372 1.29 -3.86 12.56
C GLU A 372 -0.03 -3.31 12.00
N MET A 373 0.00 -2.83 10.77
CA MET A 373 -1.15 -2.19 10.10
C MET A 373 -2.29 -3.16 9.79
N PHE A 374 -1.98 -4.46 9.70
CA PHE A 374 -2.93 -5.50 9.30
C PHE A 374 -3.36 -6.37 10.48
N GLY A 375 -4.60 -6.86 10.44
CA GLY A 375 -5.11 -7.82 11.40
C GLY A 375 -4.55 -9.24 11.16
N SER A 376 -4.94 -10.23 11.96
CA SER A 376 -4.59 -11.64 11.70
C SER A 376 -5.65 -12.31 10.81
N SER A 377 -5.22 -13.08 9.80
CA SER A 377 -6.12 -13.89 8.97
C SER A 377 -5.94 -15.40 9.23
N GLY A 378 -6.98 -16.19 8.93
CA GLY A 378 -6.93 -17.66 9.07
C GLY A 378 -5.87 -18.29 8.16
N VAL A 379 -5.77 -17.81 6.92
CA VAL A 379 -4.80 -18.27 5.92
C VAL A 379 -3.37 -17.97 6.37
N ALA A 380 -3.09 -16.76 6.86
CA ALA A 380 -1.77 -16.40 7.38
C ALA A 380 -1.36 -17.28 8.58
N ARG A 381 -2.30 -17.57 9.49
CA ARG A 381 -2.04 -18.49 10.63
C ARG A 381 -1.66 -19.89 10.17
N THR A 382 -2.34 -20.44 9.17
CA THR A 382 -2.04 -21.74 8.60
C THR A 382 -0.67 -21.73 7.94
N LEU A 383 -0.36 -20.72 7.11
CA LEU A 383 0.95 -20.58 6.46
C LEU A 383 2.10 -20.50 7.46
N VAL A 384 1.96 -19.69 8.52
CA VAL A 384 2.99 -19.60 9.58
C VAL A 384 3.20 -20.94 10.28
N ARG A 385 2.13 -21.69 10.60
CA ARG A 385 2.24 -23.01 11.22
C ARG A 385 2.95 -24.00 10.32
N THR A 386 2.55 -24.06 9.04
CA THR A 386 3.15 -24.98 8.05
C THR A 386 4.62 -24.64 7.80
N SER A 387 4.95 -23.37 7.58
CA SER A 387 6.34 -22.92 7.39
C SER A 387 7.22 -23.26 8.59
N ARG A 388 6.70 -23.10 9.80
CA ARG A 388 7.41 -23.45 11.04
C ARG A 388 7.62 -24.95 11.17
N SER A 389 6.62 -25.77 10.82
CA SER A 389 6.76 -27.23 10.81
C SER A 389 7.85 -27.68 9.84
N ILE A 390 7.86 -27.12 8.61
CA ILE A 390 8.90 -27.38 7.60
C ILE A 390 10.28 -26.94 8.10
N ALA A 391 10.38 -25.74 8.66
CA ALA A 391 11.65 -25.23 9.19
C ALA A 391 12.19 -26.10 10.32
N ASN A 392 11.34 -26.58 11.22
CA ASN A 392 11.73 -27.52 12.28
C ASN A 392 12.22 -28.86 11.72
N SER A 393 11.55 -29.39 10.69
CA SER A 393 11.98 -30.64 10.02
C SER A 393 13.33 -30.48 9.32
N LEU A 394 13.54 -29.34 8.64
CA LEU A 394 14.82 -29.03 7.99
C LEU A 394 15.95 -28.80 9.02
N SER A 395 15.66 -28.18 10.16
CA SER A 395 16.65 -27.95 11.20
C SER A 395 17.19 -29.23 11.82
N MET A 396 16.40 -30.31 11.84
CA MET A 396 16.85 -31.64 12.29
C MET A 396 17.87 -32.25 11.35
N MET A 397 17.93 -31.82 10.08
CA MET A 397 18.90 -32.34 9.07
C MET A 397 20.23 -31.58 9.13
N VAL A 398 20.33 -30.50 9.89
CA VAL A 398 21.52 -29.65 9.97
C VAL A 398 22.27 -29.95 11.29
N SER A 399 23.60 -30.12 11.21
CA SER A 399 24.44 -30.30 12.40
C SER A 399 24.26 -29.14 13.41
N PRO A 400 24.19 -29.41 14.73
CA PRO A 400 24.04 -28.37 15.77
C PRO A 400 25.12 -27.28 15.73
N SER A 401 26.32 -27.61 15.27
CA SER A 401 27.44 -26.64 15.12
C SER A 401 27.19 -25.67 13.98
N VAL A 402 26.69 -26.17 12.84
CA VAL A 402 26.33 -25.34 11.68
C VAL A 402 25.12 -24.46 12.00
N SER A 403 24.11 -25.02 12.67
CA SER A 403 22.94 -24.23 13.11
C SER A 403 23.36 -23.08 14.02
N ARG A 404 24.16 -23.31 15.05
CA ARG A 404 24.67 -22.28 15.94
C ARG A 404 25.50 -21.21 15.20
N TRP A 405 26.31 -21.61 14.22
CA TRP A 405 27.07 -20.66 13.41
C TRP A 405 26.16 -19.79 12.56
N ILE A 406 25.15 -20.37 11.89
CA ILE A 406 24.15 -19.61 11.14
C ILE A 406 23.42 -18.65 12.08
N ASP A 407 22.90 -19.13 13.23
CA ASP A 407 22.15 -18.30 14.18
C ASP A 407 22.97 -17.11 14.69
N SER A 408 24.29 -17.28 14.87
CA SER A 408 25.19 -16.19 15.24
C SER A 408 25.27 -15.09 14.18
N ARG A 409 25.05 -15.41 12.89
CA ARG A 409 25.06 -14.44 11.78
C ARG A 409 23.75 -13.64 11.69
N PHE A 410 22.64 -14.23 12.13
CA PHE A 410 21.28 -13.66 12.05
C PHE A 410 20.77 -13.11 13.38
N ASN A 411 21.67 -12.72 14.29
CA ASN A 411 21.26 -12.13 15.57
C ASN A 411 20.74 -10.69 15.35
N ALA A 412 19.42 -10.55 15.25
CA ALA A 412 18.74 -9.27 15.04
C ALA A 412 18.83 -8.33 16.26
N ASP A 413 18.96 -8.88 17.48
CA ASP A 413 19.07 -8.09 18.72
C ASP A 413 20.39 -7.27 18.76
N ALA A 414 21.41 -7.74 18.04
CA ALA A 414 22.67 -7.04 17.88
C ALA A 414 22.63 -5.95 16.78
N ALA A 415 21.50 -5.80 16.08
CA ALA A 415 21.36 -4.83 15.00
C ALA A 415 21.37 -3.40 15.54
N VAL A 416 22.35 -2.63 15.16
CA VAL A 416 22.41 -1.19 15.46
C VAL A 416 21.88 -0.43 14.27
N LEU A 417 20.56 -0.30 14.21
CA LEU A 417 19.90 0.53 13.20
C LEU A 417 20.09 2.02 13.51
N LYS A 418 20.15 2.85 12.47
CA LYS A 418 20.05 4.30 12.63
C LYS A 418 18.71 4.65 13.28
N GLN A 419 18.70 5.69 14.11
CA GLN A 419 17.48 6.09 14.83
C GLN A 419 16.29 6.27 13.87
N GLY A 420 15.28 5.39 14.01
CA GLY A 420 14.07 5.36 13.17
C GLY A 420 14.26 4.78 11.76
N ALA A 421 15.37 4.09 11.44
CA ALA A 421 15.47 3.29 10.22
C ALA A 421 14.66 1.99 10.38
N ALA A 422 14.02 1.57 9.30
CA ALA A 422 13.25 0.34 9.28
C ALA A 422 14.13 -0.91 9.11
N PHE A 423 15.25 -0.78 8.40
CA PHE A 423 16.24 -1.84 8.15
C PHE A 423 17.60 -1.23 7.80
N ASP A 424 18.64 -2.08 7.64
CA ASP A 424 20.00 -1.65 7.41
C ASP A 424 20.33 -1.31 5.94
N GLU A 425 21.48 -0.68 5.71
CA GLU A 425 21.94 -0.26 4.38
C GLU A 425 22.26 -1.44 3.45
N ILE A 426 22.62 -2.62 4.00
CA ILE A 426 22.94 -3.82 3.21
C ILE A 426 21.67 -4.34 2.57
N ARG A 427 20.59 -4.50 3.33
CA ARG A 427 19.31 -4.90 2.78
C ARG A 427 18.77 -3.89 1.79
N ALA A 428 18.93 -2.59 2.06
CA ALA A 428 18.56 -1.54 1.11
C ALA A 428 19.32 -1.66 -0.22
N ALA A 429 20.62 -1.94 -0.19
CA ALA A 429 21.42 -2.14 -1.38
C ALA A 429 20.97 -3.39 -2.16
N VAL A 430 20.77 -4.52 -1.48
CA VAL A 430 20.26 -5.76 -2.12
C VAL A 430 18.91 -5.53 -2.77
N ASN A 431 17.96 -4.88 -2.07
CA ASN A 431 16.65 -4.59 -2.63
C ASN A 431 16.73 -3.81 -3.93
N LEU A 432 17.49 -2.70 -3.96
CA LEU A 432 17.58 -1.82 -5.12
C LEU A 432 18.32 -2.45 -6.29
N VAL A 433 19.45 -3.10 -6.02
CA VAL A 433 20.28 -3.72 -7.05
C VAL A 433 19.57 -4.90 -7.69
N LEU A 434 19.01 -5.79 -6.88
CA LEU A 434 18.31 -6.97 -7.40
C LEU A 434 17.02 -6.60 -8.13
N ALA A 435 16.20 -5.71 -7.56
CA ALA A 435 14.97 -5.28 -8.23
C ALA A 435 15.29 -4.55 -9.55
N GLY A 436 16.28 -3.66 -9.56
CA GLY A 436 16.73 -2.98 -10.77
C GLY A 436 17.23 -3.95 -11.84
N ALA A 437 18.00 -4.97 -11.45
CA ALA A 437 18.47 -6.01 -12.36
C ALA A 437 17.32 -6.84 -12.97
N LEU A 438 16.33 -7.24 -12.14
CA LEU A 438 15.18 -8.02 -12.59
C LEU A 438 14.29 -7.21 -13.55
N VAL A 439 14.01 -5.94 -13.22
CA VAL A 439 13.21 -5.06 -14.08
C VAL A 439 13.93 -4.81 -15.42
N ALA A 440 15.22 -4.46 -15.39
CA ALA A 440 15.99 -4.25 -16.60
C ALA A 440 16.11 -5.52 -17.47
N LEU A 441 16.20 -6.69 -16.85
CA LEU A 441 16.16 -7.97 -17.58
C LEU A 441 14.83 -8.17 -18.29
N GLY A 442 13.69 -7.94 -17.60
CA GLY A 442 12.37 -8.03 -18.21
C GLY A 442 12.20 -7.06 -19.39
N THR A 443 12.60 -5.82 -19.21
CA THR A 443 12.57 -4.79 -20.28
C THR A 443 13.44 -5.22 -21.48
N SER A 444 14.61 -5.82 -21.24
CA SER A 444 15.49 -6.31 -22.30
C SER A 444 14.89 -7.47 -23.13
N LEU A 445 13.99 -8.23 -22.52
CA LEU A 445 13.23 -9.31 -23.15
C LEU A 445 11.91 -8.84 -23.76
N LYS A 446 11.64 -7.53 -23.77
CA LYS A 446 10.37 -6.92 -24.18
C LYS A 446 9.15 -7.50 -23.43
N LEU A 447 9.34 -7.96 -22.21
CA LEU A 447 8.27 -8.40 -21.31
C LEU A 447 7.92 -7.25 -20.37
N PRO A 448 6.70 -6.70 -20.44
CA PRO A 448 6.25 -5.68 -19.49
C PRO A 448 6.05 -6.33 -18.12
N LEU A 449 7.04 -6.18 -17.25
CA LEU A 449 6.97 -6.64 -15.88
C LEU A 449 6.39 -5.55 -14.99
N SER A 450 5.65 -5.95 -13.97
CA SER A 450 5.23 -5.02 -12.93
C SER A 450 6.42 -4.65 -12.02
N THR A 451 6.91 -3.42 -12.15
CA THR A 451 7.98 -2.90 -11.29
C THR A 451 7.56 -2.92 -9.83
N THR A 452 6.29 -2.61 -9.53
CA THR A 452 5.72 -2.65 -8.17
C THR A 452 5.75 -4.06 -7.58
N TYR A 453 5.36 -5.09 -8.36
CA TYR A 453 5.36 -6.47 -7.87
C TYR A 453 6.77 -6.97 -7.60
N VAL A 454 7.68 -6.72 -8.53
CA VAL A 454 9.09 -7.14 -8.40
C VAL A 454 9.74 -6.50 -7.18
N THR A 455 9.65 -5.18 -7.05
CA THR A 455 10.30 -4.45 -5.95
C THR A 455 9.71 -4.80 -4.58
N PHE A 456 8.39 -4.93 -4.49
CA PHE A 456 7.71 -5.34 -3.27
C PHE A 456 8.10 -6.76 -2.86
N MET A 457 8.12 -7.70 -3.81
CA MET A 457 8.45 -9.10 -3.51
C MET A 457 9.94 -9.32 -3.19
N VAL A 458 10.84 -8.58 -3.82
CA VAL A 458 12.26 -8.54 -3.41
C VAL A 458 12.36 -8.05 -1.96
N ALA A 459 11.69 -6.95 -1.61
CA ALA A 459 11.71 -6.41 -0.24
C ALA A 459 11.12 -7.39 0.78
N MET A 460 10.07 -8.13 0.44
CA MET A 460 9.48 -9.16 1.30
C MET A 460 10.40 -10.38 1.43
N GLY A 461 11.01 -10.85 0.34
CA GLY A 461 11.97 -11.96 0.35
C GLY A 461 13.20 -11.64 1.20
N THR A 462 13.77 -10.46 1.05
CA THR A 462 14.92 -10.00 1.87
C THR A 462 14.54 -9.82 3.34
N SER A 463 13.32 -9.34 3.62
CA SER A 463 12.79 -9.21 5.00
C SER A 463 12.61 -10.58 5.67
N LEU A 464 12.11 -11.57 4.94
CA LEU A 464 11.99 -12.95 5.42
C LEU A 464 13.38 -13.55 5.71
N ALA A 465 14.33 -13.41 4.78
CA ALA A 465 15.69 -13.93 4.93
C ALA A 465 16.40 -13.33 6.13
N ASP A 466 16.19 -12.05 6.42
CA ASP A 466 16.73 -11.35 7.59
C ASP A 466 16.05 -11.73 8.91
N ARG A 467 15.11 -12.69 8.91
CA ARG A 467 14.33 -13.07 10.08
C ARG A 467 13.56 -11.89 10.71
N ALA A 468 13.22 -10.88 9.91
CA ALA A 468 12.44 -9.74 10.37
C ALA A 468 11.01 -10.12 10.78
N TRP A 469 10.51 -11.26 10.33
CA TRP A 469 9.19 -11.80 10.65
C TRP A 469 9.27 -12.67 11.90
N GLY A 470 9.37 -12.00 13.06
CA GLY A 470 9.41 -12.64 14.37
C GLY A 470 8.11 -13.38 14.68
N ARG A 471 8.13 -14.21 15.73
CA ARG A 471 7.00 -15.07 16.13
C ARG A 471 5.70 -14.27 16.37
N GLU A 472 5.81 -13.06 16.88
CA GLU A 472 4.66 -12.21 17.24
C GLU A 472 4.15 -11.39 16.05
N SER A 473 5.02 -11.05 15.08
CA SER A 473 4.68 -10.20 13.93
C SER A 473 4.38 -10.97 12.65
N ALA A 474 4.87 -12.22 12.52
CA ALA A 474 4.80 -12.99 11.27
C ALA A 474 3.37 -13.13 10.71
N VAL A 475 2.38 -13.44 11.57
CA VAL A 475 0.98 -13.61 11.13
C VAL A 475 0.42 -12.31 10.55
N PHE A 476 0.70 -11.17 11.18
CA PHE A 476 0.21 -9.87 10.74
C PHE A 476 0.88 -9.44 9.43
N ARG A 477 2.20 -9.65 9.30
CA ARG A 477 2.95 -9.33 8.08
C ARG A 477 2.55 -10.20 6.90
N ILE A 478 2.40 -11.51 7.11
CA ILE A 478 1.89 -12.41 6.06
C ILE A 478 0.46 -12.01 5.66
N THR A 479 -0.40 -11.63 6.62
CA THR A 479 -1.72 -11.09 6.27
C THR A 479 -1.60 -9.82 5.42
N GLY A 480 -0.69 -8.92 5.76
CA GLY A 480 -0.42 -7.70 4.98
C GLY A 480 0.03 -8.02 3.56
N VAL A 481 1.02 -8.91 3.40
CA VAL A 481 1.52 -9.35 2.08
C VAL A 481 0.40 -10.01 1.26
N LEU A 482 -0.37 -10.92 1.87
CA LEU A 482 -1.51 -11.57 1.19
C LEU A 482 -2.61 -10.57 0.82
N SER A 483 -2.84 -9.54 1.64
CA SER A 483 -3.80 -8.48 1.33
C SER A 483 -3.36 -7.63 0.14
N VAL A 484 -2.06 -7.32 0.05
CA VAL A 484 -1.48 -6.61 -1.09
C VAL A 484 -1.58 -7.47 -2.36
N ILE A 485 -1.15 -8.74 -2.30
CA ILE A 485 -1.25 -9.67 -3.44
C ILE A 485 -2.72 -9.86 -3.85
N GLY A 486 -3.64 -10.05 -2.89
CA GLY A 486 -5.08 -10.12 -3.17
C GLY A 486 -5.62 -8.85 -3.82
N GLY A 487 -5.12 -7.68 -3.40
CA GLY A 487 -5.40 -6.39 -4.04
C GLY A 487 -4.99 -6.37 -5.51
N TRP A 488 -3.85 -6.95 -5.86
CA TRP A 488 -3.37 -7.04 -7.25
C TRP A 488 -4.30 -7.85 -8.16
N PHE A 489 -4.79 -9.00 -7.68
CA PHE A 489 -5.77 -9.79 -8.43
C PHE A 489 -7.11 -9.07 -8.58
N ILE A 490 -7.56 -8.38 -7.53
CA ILE A 490 -8.77 -7.56 -7.57
C ILE A 490 -8.59 -6.42 -8.58
N THR A 491 -7.44 -5.74 -8.58
CA THR A 491 -7.15 -4.66 -9.54
C THR A 491 -7.23 -5.19 -10.96
N ALA A 492 -6.58 -6.30 -11.28
CA ALA A 492 -6.61 -6.91 -12.60
C ALA A 492 -8.04 -7.25 -13.06
N GLY A 493 -8.82 -7.91 -12.18
CA GLY A 493 -10.21 -8.25 -12.48
C GLY A 493 -11.11 -7.03 -12.65
N VAL A 494 -10.98 -6.02 -11.79
CA VAL A 494 -11.77 -4.78 -11.87
C VAL A 494 -11.37 -3.98 -13.12
N ALA A 495 -10.08 -3.87 -13.42
CA ALA A 495 -9.56 -3.21 -14.62
C ALA A 495 -10.17 -3.81 -15.90
N PHE A 496 -10.12 -5.14 -16.03
CA PHE A 496 -10.72 -5.86 -17.15
C PHE A 496 -12.23 -5.61 -17.27
N ILE A 497 -12.98 -5.86 -16.20
CA ILE A 497 -14.45 -5.78 -16.21
C ILE A 497 -14.92 -4.34 -16.46
N LEU A 498 -14.30 -3.38 -15.77
CA LEU A 498 -14.70 -1.98 -15.87
C LEU A 498 -14.39 -1.43 -17.27
N CYS A 499 -13.20 -1.70 -17.80
CA CYS A 499 -12.84 -1.27 -19.15
C CYS A 499 -13.72 -1.94 -20.23
N PHE A 500 -14.02 -3.25 -20.06
CA PHE A 500 -14.98 -3.96 -20.91
C PHE A 500 -16.34 -3.24 -20.96
N LEU A 501 -16.92 -2.96 -19.79
CA LEU A 501 -18.24 -2.31 -19.67
C LEU A 501 -18.22 -0.88 -20.25
N VAL A 502 -17.16 -0.12 -19.97
CA VAL A 502 -16.99 1.24 -20.50
C VAL A 502 -16.86 1.19 -22.03
N THR A 503 -16.07 0.28 -22.57
CA THR A 503 -15.91 0.13 -24.04
C THR A 503 -17.24 -0.21 -24.72
N VAL A 504 -18.01 -1.15 -24.16
CA VAL A 504 -19.37 -1.48 -24.67
C VAL A 504 -20.28 -0.25 -24.65
N ALA A 505 -20.27 0.49 -23.53
CA ALA A 505 -21.07 1.71 -23.40
C ALA A 505 -20.65 2.80 -24.40
N LEU A 506 -19.36 2.98 -24.65
CA LEU A 506 -18.83 3.95 -25.61
C LEU A 506 -19.19 3.55 -27.05
N PHE A 507 -19.06 2.27 -27.38
CA PHE A 507 -19.35 1.76 -28.72
C PHE A 507 -20.83 1.99 -29.10
N PHE A 508 -21.78 1.57 -28.28
CA PHE A 508 -23.21 1.71 -28.56
C PHE A 508 -23.75 3.11 -28.27
N GLY A 509 -23.22 3.80 -27.27
CA GLY A 509 -23.67 5.14 -26.89
C GLY A 509 -23.02 6.27 -27.72
N SER A 510 -22.06 5.92 -28.55
CA SER A 510 -21.38 6.85 -29.49
C SER A 510 -20.86 8.11 -28.76
N PHE A 511 -20.88 9.27 -29.41
CA PHE A 511 -20.32 10.51 -28.86
C PHE A 511 -20.98 11.00 -27.56
N VAL A 512 -22.24 10.67 -27.35
CA VAL A 512 -22.94 11.03 -26.07
C VAL A 512 -22.32 10.27 -24.91
N ALA A 513 -22.10 8.96 -25.06
CA ALA A 513 -21.45 8.17 -24.03
C ALA A 513 -20.00 8.61 -23.78
N MET A 514 -19.26 8.98 -24.84
CA MET A 514 -17.90 9.52 -24.73
C MET A 514 -17.89 10.83 -23.92
N ALA A 515 -18.79 11.75 -24.19
CA ALA A 515 -18.91 13.01 -23.44
C ALA A 515 -19.28 12.76 -21.95
N VAL A 516 -20.20 11.81 -21.69
CA VAL A 516 -20.60 11.43 -20.33
C VAL A 516 -19.42 10.77 -19.59
N ALA A 517 -18.67 9.87 -20.23
CA ALA A 517 -17.51 9.22 -19.63
C ALA A 517 -16.42 10.24 -19.26
N ILE A 518 -16.16 11.21 -20.13
CA ILE A 518 -15.24 12.34 -19.89
C ILE A 518 -15.70 13.16 -18.66
N ALA A 519 -16.96 13.57 -18.64
CA ALA A 519 -17.52 14.35 -17.54
C ALA A 519 -17.47 13.57 -16.21
N LEU A 520 -17.79 12.27 -16.23
CA LEU A 520 -17.74 11.39 -15.06
C LEU A 520 -16.30 11.22 -14.54
N ALA A 521 -15.32 11.02 -15.42
CA ALA A 521 -13.91 10.92 -15.03
C ALA A 521 -13.45 12.18 -14.31
N ILE A 522 -13.71 13.35 -14.87
CA ILE A 522 -13.37 14.64 -14.25
C ILE A 522 -14.06 14.78 -12.89
N PHE A 523 -15.35 14.46 -12.81
CA PHE A 523 -16.11 14.54 -11.54
C PHE A 523 -15.52 13.64 -10.45
N LEU A 524 -15.20 12.38 -10.79
CA LEU A 524 -14.63 11.42 -9.85
C LEU A 524 -13.26 11.86 -9.33
N LEU A 525 -12.39 12.36 -10.21
CA LEU A 525 -11.06 12.88 -9.83
C LEU A 525 -11.15 14.09 -8.90
N VAL A 526 -12.03 15.05 -9.21
CA VAL A 526 -12.25 16.22 -8.35
C VAL A 526 -12.79 15.80 -6.98
N ARG A 527 -13.79 14.92 -6.95
CA ARG A 527 -14.39 14.39 -5.72
C ARG A 527 -13.38 13.64 -4.85
N SER A 528 -12.56 12.78 -5.45
CA SER A 528 -11.52 12.03 -4.74
C SER A 528 -10.49 12.97 -4.10
N ASN A 529 -10.02 13.98 -4.84
CA ASN A 529 -9.06 14.95 -4.32
C ASN A 529 -9.63 15.80 -3.17
N MET A 530 -10.92 16.18 -3.25
CA MET A 530 -11.63 16.86 -2.17
C MET A 530 -11.73 16.01 -0.90
N LYS A 531 -12.05 14.71 -1.06
CA LYS A 531 -12.14 13.76 0.05
C LYS A 531 -10.78 13.52 0.71
N TYR A 532 -9.72 13.38 -0.09
CA TYR A 532 -8.34 13.25 0.41
C TYR A 532 -7.92 14.46 1.25
N ARG A 533 -8.22 15.69 0.80
CA ARG A 533 -7.92 16.92 1.56
C ARG A 533 -8.66 17.01 2.89
N LYS A 534 -9.89 16.47 3.00
CA LYS A 534 -10.63 16.37 4.27
C LYS A 534 -9.95 15.40 5.25
N HIS A 535 -9.58 14.20 4.78
CA HIS A 535 -8.90 13.19 5.62
C HIS A 535 -7.53 13.66 6.13
N THR A 536 -6.81 14.49 5.37
CA THR A 536 -5.49 14.99 5.78
C THR A 536 -5.58 16.05 6.88
N LYS A 537 -6.77 16.67 7.11
CA LYS A 537 -6.98 17.62 8.22
C LYS A 537 -7.22 16.95 9.58
N GLU A 538 -7.52 15.65 9.65
CA GLU A 538 -7.84 14.92 10.88
C GLU A 538 -6.61 14.48 11.70
N GLY A 539 -5.40 14.88 11.34
CA GLY A 539 -4.15 14.38 11.93
C GLY A 539 -3.55 15.18 13.09
N GLU A 540 -4.30 15.90 13.95
CA GLU A 540 -3.68 16.58 15.11
C GLU A 540 -3.13 15.60 16.15
N ALA A 541 -3.82 14.53 16.45
CA ALA A 541 -3.33 13.45 17.31
C ALA A 541 -2.07 12.76 16.74
N ASP A 542 -1.97 12.63 15.42
CA ASP A 542 -0.77 12.09 14.75
C ASP A 542 0.42 13.07 14.82
N LYS A 543 0.18 14.37 14.90
CA LYS A 543 1.24 15.38 15.10
C LYS A 543 1.84 15.28 16.52
N LEU A 544 1.00 15.09 17.55
CA LEU A 544 1.47 14.88 18.92
C LEU A 544 2.33 13.62 19.03
N PHE A 545 1.89 12.51 18.45
CA PHE A 545 2.68 11.28 18.44
C PHE A 545 4.02 11.47 17.72
N THR A 546 4.05 12.18 16.60
CA THR A 546 5.29 12.48 15.88
C THR A 546 6.24 13.34 16.71
N ARG A 547 5.74 14.30 17.47
CA ARG A 547 6.54 15.11 18.41
C ARG A 547 7.12 14.26 19.51
N ILE A 548 6.34 13.35 20.12
CA ILE A 548 6.80 12.43 21.18
C ILE A 548 7.93 11.53 20.67
N VAL A 549 7.80 10.99 19.44
CA VAL A 549 8.84 10.11 18.85
C VAL A 549 10.15 10.85 18.61
N HIS A 550 10.13 12.16 18.36
CA HIS A 550 11.31 12.98 18.11
C HIS A 550 11.80 13.76 19.32
N CYS A 551 11.09 13.70 20.43
CA CYS A 551 11.48 14.36 21.68
C CYS A 551 12.74 13.73 22.28
N GLY A 552 13.70 14.54 22.65
CA GLY A 552 14.97 14.11 23.27
C GLY A 552 14.98 14.22 24.80
N ASP A 553 14.07 15.03 25.36
CA ASP A 553 13.95 15.24 26.79
C ASP A 553 12.83 14.34 27.37
N LYS A 554 13.13 13.63 28.45
CA LYS A 554 12.22 12.66 29.07
C LYS A 554 11.02 13.31 29.77
N GLU A 555 11.20 14.51 30.36
CA GLU A 555 10.12 15.26 31.02
C GLU A 555 9.15 15.85 29.99
N GLU A 556 9.68 16.43 28.92
CA GLU A 556 8.85 16.91 27.82
C GLU A 556 8.08 15.75 27.15
N CYS A 557 8.71 14.58 26.97
CA CYS A 557 8.03 13.38 26.47
C CYS A 557 6.86 12.96 27.35
N TRP A 558 7.00 13.02 28.68
CA TRP A 558 5.91 12.69 29.61
C TRP A 558 4.75 13.66 29.48
N THR A 559 5.02 14.96 29.42
CA THR A 559 4.00 16.01 29.27
C THR A 559 3.21 15.83 27.96
N LEU A 560 3.91 15.62 26.84
CA LEU A 560 3.29 15.36 25.54
C LEU A 560 2.48 14.06 25.52
N LEU A 561 2.97 12.99 26.15
CA LEU A 561 2.23 11.74 26.24
C LEU A 561 0.95 11.88 27.05
N ARG A 562 1.00 12.59 28.17
CA ARG A 562 -0.17 12.91 28.99
C ARG A 562 -1.21 13.69 28.20
N GLU A 563 -0.77 14.72 27.47
CA GLU A 563 -1.65 15.49 26.58
C GLU A 563 -2.30 14.59 25.51
N TYR A 564 -1.51 13.70 24.89
CA TYR A 564 -2.01 12.76 23.87
C TYR A 564 -3.03 11.77 24.44
N VAL A 565 -2.77 11.22 25.66
CA VAL A 565 -3.71 10.31 26.33
C VAL A 565 -5.00 11.05 26.71
N ASN A 566 -4.91 12.25 27.26
CA ASN A 566 -6.07 13.06 27.65
C ASN A 566 -6.93 13.43 26.43
N GLN A 567 -6.31 13.79 25.31
CA GLN A 567 -7.03 14.05 24.08
C GLN A 567 -7.74 12.78 23.57
N THR A 568 -7.07 11.64 23.62
CA THR A 568 -7.65 10.33 23.26
C THR A 568 -8.87 10.01 24.13
N ILE A 569 -8.77 10.23 25.45
CA ILE A 569 -9.89 10.01 26.38
C ILE A 569 -11.10 10.85 25.98
N LYS A 570 -10.91 12.17 25.82
CA LYS A 570 -12.00 13.11 25.49
C LYS A 570 -12.69 12.74 24.18
N ASP A 571 -11.91 12.44 23.16
CA ASP A 571 -12.44 12.09 21.85
C ASP A 571 -13.26 10.80 21.91
N HIS A 572 -12.73 9.75 22.55
CA HIS A 572 -13.43 8.47 22.65
C HIS A 572 -14.64 8.50 23.58
N VAL A 573 -14.57 9.22 24.69
CA VAL A 573 -15.72 9.38 25.60
C VAL A 573 -16.87 10.13 24.88
N ARG A 574 -16.55 11.18 24.12
CA ARG A 574 -17.56 11.90 23.32
C ARG A 574 -18.22 10.97 22.30
N MET A 575 -17.40 10.20 21.55
CA MET A 575 -17.93 9.25 20.57
C MET A 575 -18.81 8.17 21.21
N VAL A 576 -18.40 7.64 22.37
CA VAL A 576 -19.20 6.66 23.12
C VAL A 576 -20.54 7.25 23.55
N THR A 577 -20.56 8.50 23.99
CA THR A 577 -21.77 9.19 24.43
C THR A 577 -22.75 9.38 23.26
N ASP A 578 -22.25 9.86 22.11
CA ASP A 578 -23.04 10.07 20.90
C ASP A 578 -23.59 8.74 20.35
N ASP A 579 -22.76 7.68 20.31
CA ASP A 579 -23.17 6.34 19.86
C ASP A 579 -24.19 5.70 20.82
N TYR A 580 -24.03 5.89 22.14
CA TYR A 580 -24.99 5.38 23.14
C TYR A 580 -26.35 6.06 23.01
N GLU A 581 -26.38 7.38 22.83
CA GLU A 581 -27.62 8.11 22.58
C GLU A 581 -28.32 7.63 21.31
N THR A 582 -27.57 7.55 20.21
CA THR A 582 -28.10 7.14 18.92
C THR A 582 -28.61 5.71 18.95
N LEU A 583 -27.86 4.78 19.59
CA LEU A 583 -28.23 3.37 19.72
C LEU A 583 -29.55 3.20 20.49
N THR A 584 -29.62 3.81 21.68
CA THR A 584 -30.80 3.68 22.55
C THR A 584 -32.03 4.33 21.92
N THR A 585 -31.87 5.52 21.32
CA THR A 585 -32.96 6.20 20.61
C THR A 585 -33.44 5.37 19.42
N ALA A 586 -32.54 4.86 18.59
CA ALA A 586 -32.88 4.05 17.43
C ALA A 586 -33.53 2.70 17.82
N PHE A 587 -33.16 2.12 18.96
CA PHE A 587 -33.81 0.91 19.47
C PHE A 587 -35.28 1.13 19.85
N PHE A 588 -35.56 2.18 20.62
CA PHE A 588 -36.95 2.49 21.05
C PHE A 588 -37.82 3.07 19.93
N CYS A 589 -37.20 3.69 18.90
CA CYS A 589 -37.90 4.15 17.71
C CYS A 589 -37.99 3.09 16.60
N GLU A 590 -37.48 1.87 16.82
CA GLU A 590 -37.43 0.76 15.85
C GLU A 590 -36.74 1.10 14.53
N ASP A 591 -35.72 2.01 14.60
CA ASP A 591 -34.97 2.45 13.43
C ASP A 591 -33.76 1.54 13.12
N TYR A 592 -33.98 0.55 12.26
CA TYR A 592 -32.96 -0.40 11.81
C TYR A 592 -31.76 0.26 11.11
N ARG A 593 -32.00 1.37 10.37
CA ARG A 593 -30.91 2.02 9.60
C ARG A 593 -29.92 2.66 10.52
N HIS A 594 -30.36 3.39 11.52
CA HIS A 594 -29.50 4.01 12.52
C HIS A 594 -28.80 2.96 13.39
N LEU A 595 -29.49 1.90 13.82
CA LEU A 595 -28.87 0.78 14.56
C LEU A 595 -27.75 0.11 13.76
N LYS A 596 -27.95 -0.15 12.48
CA LYS A 596 -26.91 -0.68 11.59
C LYS A 596 -25.73 0.26 11.47
N HIS A 597 -25.98 1.55 11.31
CA HIS A 597 -24.90 2.56 11.18
C HIS A 597 -24.07 2.65 12.46
N VAL A 598 -24.71 2.74 13.62
CA VAL A 598 -24.01 2.82 14.91
C VAL A 598 -23.18 1.56 15.18
N THR A 599 -23.73 0.37 14.89
CA THR A 599 -22.98 -0.88 15.10
C THR A 599 -21.68 -0.92 14.26
N ILE A 600 -21.72 -0.43 13.02
CA ILE A 600 -20.55 -0.31 12.16
C ILE A 600 -19.57 0.74 12.71
N ASN A 601 -20.08 1.89 13.15
CA ASN A 601 -19.28 2.97 13.71
C ASN A 601 -18.52 2.52 14.97
N VAL A 602 -19.20 1.86 15.92
CA VAL A 602 -18.60 1.29 17.14
C VAL A 602 -17.44 0.34 16.81
N ASP A 603 -17.59 -0.54 15.80
CA ASP A 603 -16.51 -1.44 15.39
C ASP A 603 -15.32 -0.71 14.75
N GLN A 604 -15.57 0.38 14.01
CA GLN A 604 -14.51 1.21 13.43
C GLN A 604 -13.73 1.97 14.53
N GLN A 605 -14.43 2.60 15.45
CA GLN A 605 -13.83 3.35 16.55
C GLN A 605 -13.05 2.44 17.50
N ARG A 606 -13.52 1.22 17.75
CA ARG A 606 -12.78 0.22 18.51
C ARG A 606 -11.46 -0.17 17.84
N LYS A 607 -11.42 -0.24 16.50
CA LYS A 607 -10.17 -0.48 15.76
C LYS A 607 -9.22 0.70 15.88
N GLU A 608 -9.75 1.92 15.84
CA GLU A 608 -8.94 3.14 16.01
C GLU A 608 -8.36 3.25 17.43
N LEU A 609 -9.15 2.96 18.47
CA LEU A 609 -8.65 2.89 19.85
C LEU A 609 -7.50 1.87 19.98
N LYS A 610 -7.60 0.71 19.33
CA LYS A 610 -6.50 -0.27 19.32
C LYS A 610 -5.24 0.28 18.64
N ARG A 611 -5.39 1.05 17.57
CA ARG A 611 -4.28 1.69 16.86
C ARG A 611 -3.61 2.76 17.74
N GLN A 612 -4.40 3.62 18.38
CA GLN A 612 -3.89 4.65 19.29
C GLN A 612 -3.21 4.04 20.51
N ARG A 613 -3.76 2.96 21.10
CA ARG A 613 -3.13 2.21 22.18
C ARG A 613 -1.72 1.75 21.82
N ARG A 614 -1.51 1.23 20.61
CA ARG A 614 -0.18 0.80 20.17
C ARG A 614 0.81 1.97 20.12
N LYS A 615 0.39 3.11 19.54
CA LYS A 615 1.20 4.34 19.50
C LYS A 615 1.58 4.82 20.90
N GLN A 616 0.63 4.81 21.82
CA GLN A 616 0.85 5.23 23.22
C GLN A 616 1.80 4.29 23.97
N ILE A 617 1.72 2.97 23.73
CA ILE A 617 2.67 2.00 24.29
C ILE A 617 4.11 2.26 23.78
N ILE A 618 4.27 2.60 22.49
CA ILE A 618 5.57 2.98 21.93
C ILE A 618 6.09 4.25 22.60
N ALA A 619 5.22 5.22 22.85
CA ALA A 619 5.56 6.45 23.55
C ALA A 619 5.97 6.20 25.01
N LEU A 620 5.27 5.31 25.73
CA LEU A 620 5.61 4.89 27.10
C LEU A 620 7.03 4.31 27.21
N ARG A 621 7.48 3.56 26.20
CA ARG A 621 8.85 2.99 26.18
C ARG A 621 9.94 4.06 26.03
N ARG A 622 9.61 5.29 25.70
CA ARG A 622 10.55 6.42 25.61
C ARG A 622 10.80 7.14 26.91
N LEU A 623 9.95 6.91 27.90
CA LEU A 623 10.07 7.49 29.24
C LEU A 623 11.21 6.83 30.04
N ASP A 624 11.50 7.40 31.20
CA ASP A 624 12.37 6.74 32.17
C ASP A 624 11.78 5.37 32.55
N PRO A 625 12.59 4.30 32.64
CA PRO A 625 12.10 2.96 32.94
C PRO A 625 11.27 2.87 34.21
N ILE A 626 11.63 3.61 35.29
CA ILE A 626 10.92 3.61 36.56
C ILE A 626 9.53 4.25 36.38
N VAL A 627 9.49 5.45 35.78
CA VAL A 627 8.24 6.18 35.48
C VAL A 627 7.35 5.38 34.53
N SER A 628 7.95 4.76 33.51
CA SER A 628 7.23 3.94 32.54
C SER A 628 6.53 2.74 33.22
N VAL A 629 7.17 2.05 34.12
CA VAL A 629 6.58 0.91 34.86
C VAL A 629 5.45 1.38 35.80
N GLU A 630 5.67 2.44 36.54
CA GLU A 630 4.69 2.98 37.49
C GLU A 630 3.42 3.47 36.76
N LYS A 631 3.59 4.31 35.72
CA LYS A 631 2.46 4.91 34.99
C LYS A 631 1.78 3.95 34.03
N SER A 632 2.43 2.88 33.60
CA SER A 632 1.84 1.88 32.69
C SER A 632 0.60 1.21 33.27
N THR A 633 0.57 0.95 34.58
CA THR A 633 -0.58 0.32 35.23
C THR A 633 -1.83 1.19 35.13
N TRP A 634 -1.70 2.48 35.38
CA TRP A 634 -2.81 3.44 35.30
C TRP A 634 -3.21 3.70 33.84
N TYR A 635 -2.24 3.79 32.95
CA TYR A 635 -2.49 3.85 31.52
C TYR A 635 -3.29 2.65 31.01
N PHE A 636 -2.94 1.42 31.40
CA PHE A 636 -3.69 0.23 31.02
C PHE A 636 -5.11 0.22 31.59
N LEU A 637 -5.32 0.75 32.80
CA LEU A 637 -6.65 0.90 33.36
C LEU A 637 -7.51 1.84 32.52
N ILE A 638 -6.97 2.98 32.09
CA ILE A 638 -7.64 3.95 31.20
C ILE A 638 -8.06 3.29 29.89
N VAL A 639 -7.12 2.67 29.18
CA VAL A 639 -7.38 2.07 27.87
C VAL A 639 -8.33 0.88 27.96
N ASN A 640 -8.24 0.09 29.04
CA ASN A 640 -9.17 -1.02 29.27
C ASN A 640 -10.59 -0.49 29.55
N SER A 641 -10.72 0.60 30.30
CA SER A 641 -12.02 1.25 30.56
C SER A 641 -12.67 1.77 29.27
N LEU A 642 -11.91 2.46 28.41
CA LEU A 642 -12.38 2.88 27.09
C LEU A 642 -12.77 1.68 26.21
N SER A 643 -11.98 0.61 26.23
CA SER A 643 -12.30 -0.62 25.49
C SER A 643 -13.58 -1.27 26.01
N GLN A 644 -13.79 -1.28 27.33
CA GLN A 644 -15.02 -1.81 27.96
C GLN A 644 -16.23 -1.02 27.53
N MET A 645 -16.16 0.32 27.44
CA MET A 645 -17.27 1.15 26.93
C MET A 645 -17.70 0.72 25.52
N TYR A 646 -16.75 0.52 24.60
CA TYR A 646 -17.07 0.03 23.26
C TYR A 646 -17.61 -1.41 23.25
N TYR A 647 -17.17 -2.26 24.17
CA TYR A 647 -17.76 -3.60 24.30
C TYR A 647 -19.19 -3.55 24.82
N CYS A 648 -19.51 -2.63 25.74
CA CYS A 648 -20.88 -2.42 26.18
C CYS A 648 -21.79 -2.00 25.02
N LEU A 649 -21.37 -0.99 24.24
CA LEU A 649 -22.11 -0.55 23.06
C LEU A 649 -22.30 -1.68 22.02
N LYS A 650 -21.29 -2.50 21.83
CA LYS A 650 -21.40 -3.65 20.91
C LYS A 650 -22.39 -4.70 21.40
N ARG A 651 -22.30 -5.08 22.68
CA ARG A 651 -23.21 -6.08 23.30
C ARG A 651 -24.64 -5.59 23.39
N MET A 652 -24.88 -4.27 23.46
CA MET A 652 -26.19 -3.66 23.27
C MET A 652 -26.64 -3.68 21.82
N GLY A 653 -25.78 -3.19 20.92
CA GLY A 653 -26.13 -2.87 19.54
C GLY A 653 -26.45 -4.09 18.68
N GLU A 654 -25.73 -5.22 18.85
CA GLU A 654 -25.98 -6.42 18.07
C GLU A 654 -27.37 -7.03 18.35
N PRO A 655 -27.76 -7.30 19.64
CA PRO A 655 -29.12 -7.80 19.92
C PRO A 655 -30.22 -6.80 19.57
N CYS A 656 -30.03 -5.50 19.81
CA CYS A 656 -31.03 -4.48 19.44
C CYS A 656 -31.26 -4.45 17.92
N ARG A 657 -30.17 -4.52 17.13
CA ARG A 657 -30.26 -4.54 15.66
C ARG A 657 -30.95 -5.80 15.15
N GLU A 658 -30.67 -6.97 15.74
CA GLU A 658 -31.31 -8.23 15.39
C GLU A 658 -32.78 -8.19 15.73
N HIS A 659 -33.14 -7.70 16.90
CA HIS A 659 -34.53 -7.57 17.38
C HIS A 659 -35.37 -6.69 16.43
N VAL A 660 -34.89 -5.50 16.11
CA VAL A 660 -35.59 -4.57 15.21
C VAL A 660 -35.57 -5.09 13.76
N GLY A 661 -34.44 -5.71 13.34
CA GLY A 661 -34.32 -6.30 12.00
C GLY A 661 -35.28 -7.46 11.73
N ASN A 662 -35.62 -8.23 12.76
CA ASN A 662 -36.62 -9.33 12.70
C ASN A 662 -38.04 -8.85 12.96
N ASN A 663 -38.25 -7.56 13.17
CA ASN A 663 -39.56 -6.96 13.42
C ASN A 663 -40.28 -7.58 14.64
N PHE A 664 -39.51 -7.88 15.71
CA PHE A 664 -40.08 -8.38 16.96
C PHE A 664 -40.85 -7.28 17.71
N SER A 665 -41.68 -7.67 18.66
CA SER A 665 -42.54 -6.72 19.39
C SER A 665 -41.74 -5.64 20.11
N PRO A 666 -42.15 -4.36 20.08
CA PRO A 666 -41.44 -3.29 20.75
C PRO A 666 -41.45 -3.43 22.27
N VAL A 667 -40.50 -2.78 22.93
CA VAL A 667 -40.49 -2.67 24.39
C VAL A 667 -41.71 -1.87 24.83
N PRO A 668 -42.51 -2.35 25.83
CA PRO A 668 -43.66 -1.61 26.30
C PRO A 668 -43.33 -0.18 26.76
N SER A 669 -44.09 0.81 26.32
CA SER A 669 -43.79 2.25 26.49
C SER A 669 -43.55 2.64 27.94
N LYS A 670 -44.16 1.99 28.91
CA LYS A 670 -43.94 2.21 30.34
C LYS A 670 -42.44 2.03 30.72
N TYR A 671 -41.88 0.90 30.32
CA TYR A 671 -40.48 0.57 30.64
C TYR A 671 -39.50 1.39 29.79
N ALA A 672 -39.84 1.61 28.51
CA ALA A 672 -39.07 2.44 27.63
C ALA A 672 -38.92 3.89 28.17
N ASN A 673 -40.01 4.52 28.56
CA ASN A 673 -40.01 5.89 29.08
C ASN A 673 -39.24 6.01 30.40
N GLU A 674 -39.41 5.06 31.31
CA GLU A 674 -38.66 5.03 32.58
C GLU A 674 -37.16 4.88 32.36
N PHE A 675 -36.74 3.99 31.44
CA PHE A 675 -35.33 3.82 31.08
C PHE A 675 -34.75 5.07 30.40
N LEU A 676 -35.51 5.80 29.58
CA LEU A 676 -35.06 7.03 28.95
C LEU A 676 -34.70 8.11 29.98
N CYS A 677 -35.33 8.12 31.16
CA CYS A 677 -34.92 9.00 32.25
C CYS A 677 -33.51 8.62 32.74
N PHE A 678 -33.28 7.34 33.01
CA PHE A 678 -31.95 6.84 33.40
C PHE A 678 -30.89 7.11 32.33
N ARG A 679 -31.23 6.88 31.06
CA ARG A 679 -30.34 7.20 29.94
C ARG A 679 -29.90 8.68 29.96
N ASN A 680 -30.86 9.58 30.14
CA ASN A 680 -30.57 11.02 30.16
C ASN A 680 -29.66 11.42 31.33
N GLU A 681 -29.81 10.76 32.49
CA GLU A 681 -28.92 10.97 33.63
C GLU A 681 -27.52 10.42 33.36
N ILE A 682 -27.40 9.24 32.73
CA ILE A 682 -26.10 8.68 32.31
C ILE A 682 -25.41 9.67 31.36
N MET A 683 -26.12 10.14 30.34
CA MET A 683 -25.56 11.11 29.39
C MET A 683 -25.13 12.40 30.07
N ARG A 684 -25.93 12.92 31.02
CA ARG A 684 -25.56 14.09 31.81
C ARG A 684 -24.25 13.89 32.58
N LEU A 685 -24.03 12.70 33.19
CA LEU A 685 -22.78 12.38 33.86
C LEU A 685 -21.58 12.35 32.91
N TYR A 686 -21.76 11.80 31.70
CA TYR A 686 -20.70 11.79 30.68
C TYR A 686 -20.38 13.21 30.18
N PHE A 687 -21.37 14.08 29.99
CA PHE A 687 -21.13 15.49 29.61
C PHE A 687 -20.44 16.27 30.72
N ARG A 688 -20.86 16.11 32.00
CA ARG A 688 -20.19 16.73 33.15
C ARG A 688 -18.73 16.31 33.27
N TYR A 689 -18.43 15.05 32.94
CA TYR A 689 -17.05 14.56 32.89
C TYR A 689 -16.25 15.24 31.76
N LEU A 690 -16.83 15.41 30.58
CA LEU A 690 -16.19 16.10 29.46
C LEU A 690 -15.96 17.60 29.74
N ASP A 691 -16.84 18.23 30.50
CA ASP A 691 -16.74 19.63 30.94
C ASP A 691 -15.78 19.84 32.13
N ALA A 692 -15.06 18.79 32.53
CA ALA A 692 -14.05 18.81 33.58
C ALA A 692 -14.56 19.24 34.96
N GLU A 693 -15.80 18.87 35.33
CA GLU A 693 -16.32 19.04 36.69
C GLU A 693 -15.58 18.13 37.72
N THR A 694 -15.83 18.36 39.00
CA THR A 694 -15.15 17.67 40.10
C THR A 694 -15.32 16.15 40.03
N THR A 695 -14.26 15.43 39.71
CA THR A 695 -14.24 13.96 39.46
C THR A 695 -14.80 13.13 40.64
N SER A 696 -14.61 13.58 41.89
CA SER A 696 -15.14 12.88 43.06
C SER A 696 -16.66 12.87 43.14
N GLN A 697 -17.30 13.98 42.73
CA GLN A 697 -18.74 14.14 42.76
C GLN A 697 -19.38 13.29 41.65
N ILE A 698 -18.87 13.35 40.42
CA ILE A 698 -19.34 12.52 39.31
C ILE A 698 -19.22 11.02 39.64
N ARG A 699 -18.15 10.61 40.30
CA ARG A 699 -17.94 9.21 40.71
C ARG A 699 -18.96 8.71 41.73
N ASN A 700 -19.40 9.57 42.68
CA ASN A 700 -20.43 9.25 43.64
C ASN A 700 -21.81 9.20 43.00
N ASP A 701 -22.15 10.18 42.19
CA ASP A 701 -23.41 10.23 41.41
C ASP A 701 -23.53 9.02 40.48
N ALA A 702 -22.44 8.61 39.81
CA ALA A 702 -22.42 7.42 38.98
C ALA A 702 -22.61 6.11 39.77
N ALA A 703 -22.14 6.05 41.03
CA ALA A 703 -22.37 4.90 41.89
C ALA A 703 -23.85 4.80 42.36
N GLU A 704 -24.45 5.94 42.70
CA GLU A 704 -25.87 6.02 43.06
C GLU A 704 -26.78 5.65 41.90
N LEU A 705 -26.51 6.19 40.73
CA LEU A 705 -27.25 5.86 39.51
C LEU A 705 -27.12 4.39 39.12
N GLN A 706 -25.94 3.79 39.30
CA GLN A 706 -25.72 2.36 39.10
C GLN A 706 -26.58 1.51 40.03
N SER A 707 -26.74 1.89 41.30
CA SER A 707 -27.60 1.22 42.29
C SER A 707 -29.09 1.32 41.89
N SER A 708 -29.54 2.51 41.49
CA SER A 708 -30.90 2.75 41.03
C SER A 708 -31.24 1.91 39.77
N LEU A 709 -30.31 1.78 38.83
CA LEU A 709 -30.47 0.89 37.68
C LEU A 709 -30.50 -0.60 38.07
N SER A 710 -29.78 -1.02 39.11
CA SER A 710 -29.86 -2.37 39.64
C SER A 710 -31.24 -2.69 40.22
N GLU A 711 -31.81 -1.78 40.99
CA GLU A 711 -33.18 -1.91 41.53
C GLU A 711 -34.19 -1.93 40.36
N TYR A 712 -34.03 -1.08 39.39
CA TYR A 712 -34.86 -1.07 38.18
C TYR A 712 -34.84 -2.42 37.45
N ARG A 713 -33.66 -3.00 37.27
CA ARG A 713 -33.45 -4.29 36.61
C ARG A 713 -34.14 -5.41 37.39
N ILE A 714 -34.02 -5.45 38.71
CA ILE A 714 -34.69 -6.44 39.56
C ILE A 714 -36.21 -6.33 39.44
N ARG A 715 -36.76 -5.12 39.41
CA ARG A 715 -38.19 -4.87 39.23
C ARG A 715 -38.68 -5.38 37.87
N ILE A 716 -37.94 -5.16 36.79
CA ILE A 716 -38.29 -5.70 35.46
C ILE A 716 -38.30 -7.22 35.48
N ILE A 717 -37.32 -7.88 36.10
CA ILE A 717 -37.28 -9.34 36.19
C ILE A 717 -38.53 -9.88 36.92
N HIS A 718 -38.90 -9.24 38.03
CA HIS A 718 -40.12 -9.59 38.75
C HIS A 718 -41.40 -9.37 37.90
N ASP A 719 -41.45 -8.26 37.15
CA ASP A 719 -42.59 -7.96 36.28
C ASP A 719 -42.71 -8.94 35.10
N ILE A 720 -41.61 -9.43 34.54
CA ILE A 720 -41.60 -10.47 33.51
C ILE A 720 -42.28 -11.74 34.04
N GLN A 721 -41.96 -12.14 35.27
CA GLN A 721 -42.52 -13.35 35.88
C GLN A 721 -43.99 -13.21 36.23
N SER A 722 -44.43 -12.03 36.69
CA SER A 722 -45.78 -11.80 37.21
C SER A 722 -46.77 -11.33 36.17
N LYS A 723 -46.37 -10.68 35.06
CA LYS A 723 -47.25 -9.97 34.11
C LYS A 723 -47.29 -10.56 32.70
N GLN A 724 -46.75 -11.75 32.47
CA GLN A 724 -46.72 -12.43 31.16
C GLN A 724 -46.17 -11.53 30.02
N LEU A 725 -45.12 -10.78 30.27
CA LEU A 725 -44.46 -9.96 29.26
C LEU A 725 -43.69 -10.84 28.24
N ASN A 726 -43.52 -10.34 27.01
CA ASN A 726 -42.75 -11.05 26.01
C ASN A 726 -41.31 -11.23 26.46
N ILE A 727 -40.89 -12.48 26.71
CA ILE A 727 -39.57 -12.83 27.27
C ILE A 727 -38.45 -12.41 26.33
N GLU A 728 -38.60 -12.60 25.02
CA GLU A 728 -37.55 -12.29 24.03
C GLU A 728 -37.27 -10.80 24.00
N THR A 729 -38.30 -9.96 23.86
CA THR A 729 -38.19 -8.50 23.89
C THR A 729 -37.58 -7.99 25.19
N MET A 730 -38.08 -8.51 26.33
CA MET A 730 -37.64 -8.08 27.64
C MET A 730 -36.20 -8.55 27.95
N THR A 731 -35.73 -9.64 27.36
CA THR A 731 -34.33 -10.10 27.49
C THR A 731 -33.39 -9.15 26.79
N VAL A 732 -33.70 -8.69 25.56
CA VAL A 732 -32.94 -7.67 24.85
C VAL A 732 -32.91 -6.35 25.64
N PHE A 733 -34.08 -5.97 26.17
CA PHE A 733 -34.17 -4.75 27.00
C PHE A 733 -33.37 -4.85 28.29
N LEU A 734 -33.42 -5.96 29.01
CA LEU A 734 -32.58 -6.21 30.21
C LEU A 734 -31.09 -6.16 29.89
N ASN A 735 -30.68 -6.62 28.71
CA ASN A 735 -29.30 -6.49 28.25
C ASN A 735 -28.92 -5.01 28.08
N VAL A 736 -29.81 -4.17 27.50
CA VAL A 736 -29.58 -2.73 27.38
C VAL A 736 -29.40 -2.08 28.76
N VAL A 737 -30.25 -2.43 29.74
CA VAL A 737 -30.14 -1.92 31.11
C VAL A 737 -28.82 -2.35 31.76
N GLN A 738 -28.44 -3.62 31.62
CA GLN A 738 -27.20 -4.15 32.19
C GLN A 738 -25.96 -3.50 31.59
N GLU A 739 -25.89 -3.38 30.27
CA GLU A 739 -24.74 -2.77 29.61
C GLU A 739 -24.64 -1.27 29.91
N SER A 740 -25.77 -0.60 30.20
CA SER A 740 -25.78 0.78 30.70
C SER A 740 -25.18 0.90 32.10
N GLN A 741 -25.39 -0.08 32.99
CA GLN A 741 -24.70 -0.16 34.28
C GLN A 741 -23.19 -0.37 34.14
N GLU A 742 -22.78 -1.22 33.18
CA GLU A 742 -21.38 -1.46 32.87
C GLU A 742 -20.69 -0.21 32.29
N LEU A 743 -21.41 0.63 31.51
CA LEU A 743 -20.90 1.92 31.04
C LEU A 743 -20.57 2.85 32.21
N LEU A 744 -21.43 2.95 33.23
CA LEU A 744 -21.16 3.74 34.44
C LEU A 744 -19.97 3.19 35.22
N SER A 745 -19.83 1.87 35.34
CA SER A 745 -18.67 1.22 35.94
C SER A 745 -17.38 1.55 35.20
N ALA A 746 -17.40 1.48 33.86
CA ALA A 746 -16.25 1.81 33.02
C ALA A 746 -15.83 3.28 33.15
N LEU A 747 -16.81 4.22 33.27
CA LEU A 747 -16.52 5.64 33.51
C LEU A 747 -15.82 5.85 34.86
N ARG A 748 -16.29 5.17 35.94
CA ARG A 748 -15.65 5.25 37.27
C ARG A 748 -14.21 4.73 37.26
N HIS A 749 -13.95 3.63 36.56
CA HIS A 749 -12.58 3.10 36.40
C HIS A 749 -11.68 4.03 35.57
N LEU A 750 -12.23 4.65 34.52
CA LEU A 750 -11.53 5.64 33.71
C LEU A 750 -11.06 6.81 34.56
N MET A 751 -11.98 7.42 35.31
CA MET A 751 -11.68 8.54 36.20
C MET A 751 -10.63 8.21 37.27
N ARG A 752 -10.65 6.97 37.79
CA ARG A 752 -9.63 6.49 38.73
C ARG A 752 -8.25 6.40 38.08
N GLY A 753 -8.19 5.88 36.87
CA GLY A 753 -6.94 5.76 36.10
C GLY A 753 -6.36 7.13 35.76
N GLU A 754 -7.19 8.07 35.33
CA GLU A 754 -6.80 9.45 34.96
C GLU A 754 -6.25 10.21 36.16
N GLY A 755 -6.94 10.17 37.32
CA GLY A 755 -6.47 10.82 38.55
C GLY A 755 -5.09 10.32 38.98
N LYS A 756 -4.88 9.01 38.99
CA LYS A 756 -3.58 8.41 39.36
C LYS A 756 -2.48 8.57 38.33
N MET A 757 -2.83 8.76 37.07
CA MET A 757 -1.86 9.10 36.03
C MET A 757 -1.41 10.55 36.11
N GLY A 758 -2.28 11.44 36.67
CA GLY A 758 -2.00 12.85 36.89
C GLY A 758 -1.12 13.14 38.10
N GLU A 759 -1.24 12.33 39.16
CA GLU A 759 -0.32 12.31 40.31
C GLU A 759 1.07 11.80 39.91
#